data_3dc71c40e27b53b1c89195e59bdaada6
#
_entry.id   3dc71c40e27b53b1c89195e59bdaada6
#
_cell.length_a   1.000
_cell.length_b   1.000
_cell.length_c   1.000
_cell.angle_alpha   90.00
_cell.angle_beta   90.00
_cell.angle_gamma   90.00
#
_symmetry.space_group_name_H-M   'P 1'
#
loop_
_entity.id
_entity.type
_entity.pdbx_description
1 polymer ?
#
loop_
_entity_poly.entity_id
_entity_poly.type
_entity_poly.pdbx_seq_one_letter_code
_entity_poly.pdbx_strand_id
1 'polypeptide(L)'
;MNDYIHIKGARVNNLKNIDLDIPRNKLIVITGLSGSGKSSLAFDTLYAEGQRRYVESLSAYARQFLGRMSKPECDYIKGIPPAIAIEQKVSSRNPRSTVGTSTEIYEYLRLLYARIGRTFSPVSGQEVKKNTTEDVVQCMLSYSKGTRFTVLAPLQVREGRTLQEQLDSDFKQGFSRIEVDGEVVRIEDFMLELASDPSKGEDRTIHLLIDRMSCDDSKDAISRLTDSAETAFYEGNGQCMLRIVPSGILHTFSTRFEADGITFEEPSDNLFAFNSPVGACPTCEGFGRVIGIDEKLVIPNSALSVYDGAVVCWRGEKMGEWKTEFCRRAQKADFPIFEPYYKLTREQKDYLWHGKTGASSPEEEICIDNFFKMLEKDQYKIQNRVMLARYRGKTICPQCHGTRLRPEAGYVKVGGRAISDLVDLPVTELKKFFDTLTLTAHEAEVGKRLLTEINNRIRFLLDVGLGYLTLNRLSNTLSGGESQRINLATSLGSSLVGSLYILDEPSIGLHSRDTDKLIHVLRQLQQLGNTVIVVEHDEEIIRAADYIIDIGPQAGRLGGEVVFQGDLQQMLAEKPQDTRSYTVKYLTGQETIALPDSVRPWTNYIEVKGARANNLRGIDVRFPLNVMTVVTGVSGSGKSTLVRDIFYRAMKRQFDEVADRPGEFLGLEGDLQMVKNIEFVDQNPIGKSSRSNPVTYIKAYDEIRKLFAAQPLSQQMGFTPGFFSFNTEGGRCEECKGEGTVTVEMQFMADLVLECESCHGKRFKSDLLEVKFGGQNIYDVLNMTVNQAIEFFDAHGQSKISKKLKPLQDVGLGYIKLGQSSNTLSGGENQRVKLAYYLGMEKTEPTIFIFDEPTTGLHFHDIKRLLAAFDALILRGHTLVIIEHNMDVIKCADHIIDLGPEGGAQGGNVVVCGTPREVSVCPDSYTGRYLRLKKEDVLFIGGSDEHGVPITI
;
A
#
# COMPACT_ATOMS: atom_id res chain seq x y z
N MET A 1 34.24 -9.03 23.40
CA MET A 1 32.83 -9.14 22.94
C MET A 1 32.73 -10.50 22.25
N ASN A 2 31.63 -11.22 22.42
CA ASN A 2 31.43 -12.46 21.64
C ASN A 2 31.26 -12.11 20.17
N ASP A 3 32.18 -12.50 19.32
CA ASP A 3 32.16 -12.22 17.89
C ASP A 3 31.18 -13.16 17.13
N TYR A 4 30.61 -14.12 17.83
CA TYR A 4 29.68 -15.12 17.29
C TYR A 4 28.44 -15.27 18.15
N ILE A 5 27.31 -15.61 17.48
CA ILE A 5 26.11 -16.18 18.10
C ILE A 5 26.25 -17.68 18.04
N HIS A 6 26.32 -18.34 19.19
CA HIS A 6 26.48 -19.80 19.31
C HIS A 6 25.12 -20.45 19.53
N ILE A 7 24.68 -21.32 18.63
CA ILE A 7 23.48 -22.14 18.73
C ILE A 7 23.92 -23.58 18.95
N LYS A 8 23.34 -24.25 19.94
CA LYS A 8 23.61 -25.66 20.24
C LYS A 8 22.30 -26.43 20.28
N GLY A 9 22.24 -27.50 19.49
CA GLY A 9 21.16 -28.49 19.55
C GLY A 9 19.79 -27.94 19.15
N ALA A 10 19.67 -27.11 18.11
CA ALA A 10 18.38 -26.60 17.65
C ALA A 10 17.56 -27.71 16.99
N ARG A 11 16.31 -27.92 17.49
CA ARG A 11 15.40 -29.01 17.11
C ARG A 11 14.00 -28.56 16.76
N VAL A 12 13.82 -27.26 16.59
CA VAL A 12 12.50 -26.68 16.31
C VAL A 12 11.99 -27.19 14.96
N ASN A 13 10.74 -27.62 14.91
CA ASN A 13 10.06 -28.16 13.74
C ASN A 13 10.82 -29.33 13.06
N ASN A 14 11.41 -29.08 11.88
CA ASN A 14 12.14 -30.08 11.11
C ASN A 14 13.66 -30.02 11.30
N LEU A 15 14.20 -29.13 12.14
CA LEU A 15 15.63 -29.05 12.40
C LEU A 15 16.17 -30.30 13.13
N LYS A 16 17.29 -30.79 12.65
CA LYS A 16 17.88 -32.06 13.12
C LYS A 16 19.03 -31.86 14.11
N ASN A 17 18.77 -31.25 15.26
CA ASN A 17 19.74 -31.04 16.34
C ASN A 17 21.00 -30.34 15.83
N ILE A 18 20.81 -29.21 15.16
CA ILE A 18 21.89 -28.47 14.49
C ILE A 18 22.68 -27.60 15.47
N ASP A 19 23.97 -27.53 15.24
CA ASP A 19 24.92 -26.66 15.92
C ASP A 19 25.44 -25.63 14.93
N LEU A 20 25.46 -24.34 15.31
CA LEU A 20 25.87 -23.25 14.44
C LEU A 20 26.61 -22.16 15.20
N ASP A 21 27.64 -21.61 14.55
CA ASP A 21 28.34 -20.41 14.95
C ASP A 21 28.13 -19.31 13.91
N ILE A 22 27.31 -18.31 14.24
CA ILE A 22 26.93 -17.25 13.33
C ILE A 22 27.76 -16.00 13.63
N PRO A 23 28.55 -15.47 12.68
CA PRO A 23 29.38 -14.29 12.91
C PRO A 23 28.52 -13.04 13.11
N ARG A 24 28.91 -12.17 14.05
CA ARG A 24 28.23 -10.90 14.30
C ARG A 24 28.73 -9.81 13.36
N ASN A 25 27.93 -8.74 13.22
CA ASN A 25 28.23 -7.55 12.39
C ASN A 25 28.48 -7.88 10.91
N LYS A 26 27.82 -8.91 10.41
CA LYS A 26 27.89 -9.38 9.02
C LYS A 26 26.51 -9.38 8.39
N LEU A 27 26.47 -9.35 7.05
CA LEU A 27 25.30 -9.67 6.26
C LEU A 27 25.30 -11.17 6.00
N ILE A 28 24.35 -11.89 6.57
CA ILE A 28 24.26 -13.35 6.57
C ILE A 28 22.99 -13.74 5.81
N VAL A 29 23.10 -14.66 4.87
CA VAL A 29 21.95 -15.22 4.18
C VAL A 29 21.73 -16.65 4.62
N ILE A 30 20.49 -16.94 5.08
CA ILE A 30 20.00 -18.30 5.31
C ILE A 30 19.22 -18.71 4.06
N THR A 31 19.70 -19.74 3.38
CA THR A 31 19.13 -20.24 2.12
C THR A 31 18.86 -21.74 2.16
N GLY A 32 18.36 -22.32 1.07
CA GLY A 32 18.03 -23.74 0.93
C GLY A 32 16.67 -23.96 0.26
N LEU A 33 16.31 -25.20 -0.01
CA LEU A 33 15.06 -25.55 -0.68
C LEU A 33 13.82 -25.05 0.10
N SER A 34 12.69 -24.84 -0.60
CA SER A 34 11.43 -24.54 0.06
C SER A 34 11.05 -25.65 1.04
N GLY A 35 10.70 -25.29 2.28
CA GLY A 35 10.39 -26.24 3.34
C GLY A 35 11.60 -26.97 3.98
N SER A 36 12.85 -26.53 3.74
CA SER A 36 14.05 -27.13 4.33
C SER A 36 14.26 -26.80 5.82
N GLY A 37 13.61 -25.77 6.38
CA GLY A 37 13.75 -25.36 7.79
C GLY A 37 14.37 -23.98 8.01
N LYS A 38 14.54 -23.17 6.97
CA LYS A 38 15.12 -21.80 7.05
C LYS A 38 14.39 -20.91 8.05
N SER A 39 13.06 -20.79 7.91
CA SER A 39 12.24 -19.97 8.81
C SER A 39 12.24 -20.53 10.24
N SER A 40 12.32 -21.86 10.40
CA SER A 40 12.45 -22.49 11.71
C SER A 40 13.74 -22.09 12.42
N LEU A 41 14.86 -21.94 11.69
CA LEU A 41 16.10 -21.45 12.25
C LEU A 41 16.05 -19.94 12.53
N ALA A 42 15.59 -19.12 11.55
CA ALA A 42 15.63 -17.67 11.63
C ALA A 42 14.61 -17.12 12.62
N PHE A 43 13.33 -17.53 12.49
CA PHE A 43 12.22 -16.97 13.25
C PHE A 43 11.89 -17.79 14.49
N ASP A 44 11.63 -19.09 14.35
CA ASP A 44 11.20 -19.93 15.46
C ASP A 44 12.33 -20.26 16.46
N THR A 45 13.60 -20.06 16.08
CA THR A 45 14.77 -20.29 16.95
C THR A 45 15.45 -18.99 17.36
N LEU A 46 16.06 -18.25 16.41
CA LEU A 46 16.86 -17.05 16.70
C LEU A 46 15.98 -15.87 17.17
N TYR A 47 14.99 -15.50 16.36
CA TYR A 47 14.11 -14.38 16.73
C TYR A 47 13.33 -14.68 18.01
N ALA A 48 12.75 -15.86 18.13
CA ALA A 48 11.99 -16.28 19.31
C ALA A 48 12.82 -16.19 20.61
N GLU A 49 14.08 -16.64 20.59
CA GLU A 49 14.97 -16.53 21.74
C GLU A 49 15.39 -15.08 22.02
N GLY A 50 15.69 -14.29 20.99
CA GLY A 50 16.03 -12.87 21.13
C GLY A 50 14.87 -12.08 21.76
N GLN A 51 13.66 -12.30 21.28
CA GLN A 51 12.44 -11.68 21.80
C GLN A 51 12.15 -12.14 23.24
N ARG A 52 12.27 -13.44 23.52
CA ARG A 52 12.09 -13.99 24.87
C ARG A 52 13.01 -13.31 25.87
N ARG A 53 14.28 -13.16 25.55
CA ARG A 53 15.26 -12.48 26.42
C ARG A 53 14.94 -11.00 26.61
N TYR A 54 14.51 -10.34 25.55
CA TYR A 54 14.08 -8.95 25.64
C TYR A 54 12.90 -8.79 26.60
N VAL A 55 11.85 -9.64 26.44
CA VAL A 55 10.68 -9.62 27.32
C VAL A 55 11.06 -9.97 28.77
N GLU A 56 11.98 -10.90 29.00
CA GLU A 56 12.48 -11.23 30.35
C GLU A 56 13.24 -10.06 31.01
N SER A 57 13.85 -9.19 30.24
CA SER A 57 14.54 -8.00 30.75
C SER A 57 13.57 -6.87 31.18
N LEU A 58 12.30 -6.94 30.78
CA LEU A 58 11.28 -5.95 31.11
C LEU A 58 10.79 -6.07 32.54
N SER A 59 10.10 -5.04 33.04
CA SER A 59 9.50 -5.04 34.39
C SER A 59 8.50 -6.18 34.58
N ALA A 60 8.29 -6.63 35.81
CA ALA A 60 7.32 -7.68 36.11
C ALA A 60 5.89 -7.33 35.64
N TYR A 61 5.52 -6.04 35.71
CA TYR A 61 4.26 -5.54 35.21
C TYR A 61 4.12 -5.71 33.68
N ALA A 62 5.11 -5.28 32.91
CA ALA A 62 5.11 -5.44 31.44
C ALA A 62 5.06 -6.92 31.02
N ARG A 63 5.78 -7.81 31.73
CA ARG A 63 5.76 -9.26 31.50
C ARG A 63 4.39 -9.89 31.73
N GLN A 64 3.60 -9.36 32.65
CA GLN A 64 2.24 -9.85 32.92
C GLN A 64 1.29 -9.61 31.72
N PHE A 65 1.47 -8.51 31.00
CA PHE A 65 0.70 -8.20 29.78
C PHE A 65 1.18 -8.96 28.54
N LEU A 66 2.50 -9.15 28.40
CA LEU A 66 3.08 -9.81 27.22
C LEU A 66 3.05 -11.34 27.28
N GLY A 67 2.70 -11.92 28.43
CA GLY A 67 2.66 -13.36 28.65
C GLY A 67 4.05 -14.00 28.75
N ARG A 68 4.09 -15.30 29.04
CA ARG A 68 5.33 -16.09 29.04
C ARG A 68 5.60 -16.61 27.63
N MET A 69 6.72 -16.22 27.05
CA MET A 69 7.18 -16.81 25.80
C MET A 69 7.87 -18.15 26.07
N SER A 70 7.52 -19.19 25.32
CA SER A 70 8.16 -20.49 25.39
C SER A 70 9.60 -20.40 24.88
N LYS A 71 10.52 -21.10 25.54
CA LYS A 71 11.90 -21.25 25.05
C LYS A 71 11.86 -22.14 23.78
N PRO A 72 12.57 -21.74 22.70
CA PRO A 72 12.69 -22.62 21.55
C PRO A 72 13.39 -23.93 21.92
N GLU A 73 13.04 -25.01 21.21
CA GLU A 73 13.63 -26.33 21.44
C GLU A 73 15.10 -26.37 21.00
N CYS A 74 15.98 -25.99 21.93
CA CYS A 74 17.42 -26.01 21.76
C CYS A 74 18.12 -26.20 23.10
N ASP A 75 19.35 -26.66 23.09
CA ASP A 75 20.14 -26.81 24.32
C ASP A 75 20.47 -25.41 24.88
N TYR A 76 21.10 -24.56 24.09
CA TYR A 76 21.34 -23.16 24.41
C TYR A 76 21.59 -22.28 23.17
N ILE A 77 21.37 -20.99 23.33
CA ILE A 77 21.82 -19.94 22.41
C ILE A 77 22.61 -18.90 23.22
N LYS A 78 23.85 -18.58 22.83
CA LYS A 78 24.71 -17.58 23.48
C LYS A 78 25.08 -16.47 22.51
N GLY A 79 25.33 -15.26 23.04
CA GLY A 79 25.81 -14.13 22.25
C GLY A 79 24.72 -13.43 21.40
N ILE A 80 23.43 -13.79 21.57
CA ILE A 80 22.34 -13.16 20.81
C ILE A 80 22.08 -11.73 21.30
N PRO A 81 22.11 -10.70 20.43
CA PRO A 81 21.71 -9.35 20.75
C PRO A 81 20.18 -9.18 20.71
N PRO A 82 19.63 -8.00 21.06
CA PRO A 82 18.21 -7.70 20.85
C PRO A 82 17.82 -7.95 19.38
N ALA A 83 16.74 -8.72 19.16
CA ALA A 83 16.34 -9.16 17.84
C ALA A 83 15.09 -8.40 17.36
N ILE A 84 15.14 -7.98 16.10
CA ILE A 84 14.07 -7.29 15.38
C ILE A 84 13.74 -8.12 14.14
N ALA A 85 12.47 -8.54 14.01
CA ALA A 85 11.99 -9.21 12.81
C ALA A 85 11.25 -8.24 11.89
N ILE A 86 11.50 -8.35 10.59
CA ILE A 86 10.80 -7.60 9.54
C ILE A 86 10.12 -8.60 8.62
N GLU A 87 8.84 -8.86 8.91
CA GLU A 87 7.98 -9.80 8.18
C GLU A 87 7.14 -9.10 7.12
N GLN A 88 6.59 -9.89 6.19
CA GLN A 88 5.74 -9.39 5.08
C GLN A 88 4.30 -9.06 5.49
N LYS A 89 3.90 -9.38 6.70
CA LYS A 89 2.51 -9.15 7.13
C LYS A 89 2.21 -7.66 7.19
N VAL A 90 1.10 -7.26 6.58
CA VAL A 90 0.56 -5.91 6.75
C VAL A 90 0.16 -5.74 8.22
N SER A 91 0.94 -4.97 8.95
CA SER A 91 0.84 -4.86 10.41
C SER A 91 -0.37 -4.07 10.90
N SER A 92 -1.03 -3.32 10.02
CA SER A 92 -2.14 -2.43 10.43
C SER A 92 -3.46 -2.77 9.76
N ARG A 93 -4.45 -3.18 10.58
CA ARG A 93 -5.86 -3.26 10.20
C ARG A 93 -6.60 -1.93 10.37
N ASN A 94 -5.92 -0.89 10.90
CA ASN A 94 -6.53 0.41 11.12
C ASN A 94 -6.79 1.11 9.78
N PRO A 95 -8.06 1.42 9.44
CA PRO A 95 -8.41 2.06 8.16
C PRO A 95 -7.93 3.50 8.05
N ARG A 96 -7.45 4.12 9.13
CA ARG A 96 -6.87 5.47 9.14
C ARG A 96 -5.36 5.48 8.97
N SER A 97 -4.67 4.32 9.09
CA SER A 97 -3.22 4.22 8.92
C SER A 97 -2.80 4.49 7.48
N THR A 98 -1.78 5.30 7.31
CA THR A 98 -1.20 5.69 6.01
C THR A 98 0.29 5.46 5.99
N VAL A 99 0.91 5.52 4.79
CA VAL A 99 2.36 5.50 4.65
C VAL A 99 3.01 6.59 5.52
N GLY A 100 2.45 7.81 5.53
CA GLY A 100 2.96 8.92 6.32
C GLY A 100 2.96 8.66 7.83
N THR A 101 1.90 8.02 8.36
CA THR A 101 1.84 7.65 9.79
C THR A 101 2.72 6.45 10.11
N SER A 102 2.81 5.46 9.22
CA SER A 102 3.66 4.28 9.42
C SER A 102 5.16 4.60 9.39
N THR A 103 5.55 5.65 8.65
CA THR A 103 6.94 6.13 8.55
C THR A 103 7.26 7.26 9.55
N GLU A 104 6.29 7.66 10.35
CA GLU A 104 6.37 8.83 11.26
C GLU A 104 6.59 10.18 10.55
N ILE A 105 6.73 10.22 9.23
CA ILE A 105 6.94 11.48 8.48
C ILE A 105 5.78 12.44 8.73
N TYR A 106 4.55 11.94 8.80
CA TYR A 106 3.36 12.75 9.04
C TYR A 106 3.40 13.46 10.40
N GLU A 107 3.92 12.80 11.44
CA GLU A 107 4.05 13.38 12.77
C GLU A 107 5.04 14.56 12.77
N TYR A 108 6.17 14.41 12.09
CA TYR A 108 7.13 15.50 11.92
C TYR A 108 6.59 16.63 11.05
N LEU A 109 5.79 16.33 10.01
CA LEU A 109 5.12 17.34 9.21
C LEU A 109 4.12 18.17 10.03
N ARG A 110 3.31 17.52 10.87
CA ARG A 110 2.37 18.20 11.77
C ARG A 110 3.10 19.21 12.67
N LEU A 111 4.18 18.76 13.31
CA LEU A 111 5.01 19.60 14.17
C LEU A 111 5.65 20.76 13.37
N LEU A 112 6.11 20.51 12.16
CA LEU A 112 6.69 21.55 11.30
C LEU A 112 5.65 22.63 10.97
N TYR A 113 4.44 22.24 10.54
CA TYR A 113 3.36 23.17 10.24
C TYR A 113 2.86 23.94 11.47
N ALA A 114 2.86 23.31 12.64
CA ALA A 114 2.53 23.97 13.89
C ALA A 114 3.58 25.00 14.33
N ARG A 115 4.86 24.82 13.96
CA ARG A 115 5.97 25.68 14.40
C ARG A 115 6.30 26.81 13.45
N ILE A 116 6.27 26.53 12.13
CA ILE A 116 6.69 27.51 11.10
C ILE A 116 5.62 27.75 10.04
N GLY A 117 4.43 27.14 10.17
CA GLY A 117 3.34 27.35 9.24
C GLY A 117 2.77 28.76 9.32
N ARG A 118 2.49 29.35 8.17
CA ARG A 118 1.85 30.66 8.03
C ARG A 118 0.43 30.48 7.54
N THR A 119 -0.51 31.15 8.20
CA THR A 119 -1.94 31.12 7.84
C THR A 119 -2.24 32.18 6.79
N PHE A 120 -3.00 31.80 5.76
CA PHE A 120 -3.42 32.71 4.70
C PHE A 120 -4.96 32.74 4.61
N SER A 121 -5.52 33.94 4.45
CA SER A 121 -6.96 34.10 4.25
C SER A 121 -7.40 33.44 2.93
N PRO A 122 -8.46 32.62 2.92
CA PRO A 122 -9.03 32.09 1.68
C PRO A 122 -9.70 33.11 0.80
N VAL A 123 -10.01 34.31 1.31
CA VAL A 123 -10.72 35.40 0.59
C VAL A 123 -9.72 36.31 -0.12
N SER A 124 -8.79 36.92 0.64
CA SER A 124 -7.81 37.88 0.10
C SER A 124 -6.47 37.23 -0.29
N GLY A 125 -6.17 36.03 0.19
CA GLY A 125 -4.87 35.41 0.04
C GLY A 125 -3.75 36.05 0.85
N GLN A 126 -4.07 37.03 1.71
CA GLN A 126 -3.09 37.69 2.56
C GLN A 126 -2.74 36.83 3.78
N GLU A 127 -1.51 37.01 4.29
CA GLU A 127 -1.03 36.36 5.49
C GLU A 127 -1.78 36.88 6.73
N VAL A 128 -2.36 35.98 7.51
CA VAL A 128 -3.01 36.31 8.78
C VAL A 128 -1.97 36.33 9.88
N LYS A 129 -1.85 37.45 10.55
CA LYS A 129 -0.88 37.67 11.64
C LYS A 129 -1.57 38.30 12.84
N LYS A 130 -1.10 37.98 14.02
CA LYS A 130 -1.30 38.78 15.21
C LYS A 130 -0.29 39.91 15.16
N ASN A 131 -0.77 41.13 15.09
CA ASN A 131 0.11 42.25 15.13
C ASN A 131 0.41 42.64 16.58
N THR A 132 1.63 43.06 16.80
CA THR A 132 2.13 43.61 18.06
C THR A 132 2.26 45.14 17.96
N THR A 133 2.47 45.81 19.07
CA THR A 133 2.82 47.22 19.06
C THR A 133 4.10 47.50 18.27
N GLU A 134 5.04 46.56 18.25
CA GLU A 134 6.27 46.65 17.46
C GLU A 134 5.99 46.69 15.94
N ASP A 135 5.01 45.91 15.45
CA ASP A 135 4.61 45.96 14.04
C ASP A 135 4.05 47.33 13.64
N VAL A 136 3.30 47.97 14.55
CA VAL A 136 2.79 49.31 14.37
C VAL A 136 3.94 50.32 14.28
N VAL A 137 4.94 50.17 15.16
CA VAL A 137 6.16 51.01 15.17
C VAL A 137 6.98 50.81 13.89
N GLN A 138 7.19 49.57 13.46
CA GLN A 138 7.92 49.28 12.21
C GLN A 138 7.21 49.82 10.98
N CYS A 139 5.88 49.73 10.95
CA CYS A 139 5.09 50.34 9.88
C CYS A 139 5.33 51.88 9.82
N MET A 140 5.30 52.57 10.96
CA MET A 140 5.62 54.00 11.02
C MET A 140 7.04 54.27 10.50
N LEU A 141 8.03 53.54 10.98
CA LEU A 141 9.45 53.70 10.62
C LEU A 141 9.75 53.38 9.14
N SER A 142 8.84 52.72 8.43
CA SER A 142 8.93 52.47 7.00
C SER A 142 8.69 53.73 6.16
N TYR A 143 8.11 54.79 6.74
CA TYR A 143 7.86 56.06 6.10
C TYR A 143 8.97 57.07 6.34
N SER A 144 9.09 58.07 5.47
CA SER A 144 10.09 59.14 5.59
C SER A 144 9.87 59.97 6.86
N LYS A 145 10.96 60.40 7.48
CA LYS A 145 10.93 61.26 8.70
C LYS A 145 10.09 62.51 8.45
N GLY A 146 9.19 62.81 9.39
CA GLY A 146 8.26 63.95 9.29
C GLY A 146 6.91 63.63 8.65
N THR A 147 6.72 62.39 8.11
CA THR A 147 5.39 61.95 7.62
C THR A 147 4.40 61.98 8.79
N ARG A 148 3.24 62.68 8.59
CA ARG A 148 2.20 62.76 9.62
C ARG A 148 1.25 61.58 9.54
N PHE A 149 0.82 61.08 10.69
CA PHE A 149 -0.18 60.06 10.80
C PHE A 149 -1.06 60.20 12.05
N THR A 150 -2.19 59.55 12.03
CA THR A 150 -3.12 59.48 13.16
C THR A 150 -3.25 58.03 13.60
N VAL A 151 -3.20 57.81 14.90
CA VAL A 151 -3.47 56.48 15.54
C VAL A 151 -4.94 56.45 15.87
N LEU A 152 -5.62 55.45 15.34
CA LEU A 152 -7.09 55.28 15.42
C LEU A 152 -7.45 53.93 16.01
N ALA A 153 -8.59 53.86 16.71
CA ALA A 153 -9.22 52.61 17.12
C ALA A 153 -10.67 52.60 16.60
N PRO A 154 -11.18 51.41 16.09
CA PRO A 154 -12.59 51.35 15.72
C PRO A 154 -13.45 51.57 16.97
N LEU A 155 -14.46 52.41 16.85
CA LEU A 155 -15.36 52.70 17.96
C LEU A 155 -16.23 51.50 18.25
N GLN A 156 -16.11 50.97 19.45
CA GLN A 156 -16.89 49.79 19.91
C GLN A 156 -18.04 50.23 20.83
N VAL A 157 -19.26 50.09 20.36
CA VAL A 157 -20.44 50.32 21.24
C VAL A 157 -20.65 49.10 22.11
N ARG A 158 -20.51 49.19 23.43
CA ARG A 158 -20.68 48.05 24.35
C ARG A 158 -22.15 47.62 24.42
N GLU A 159 -22.38 46.33 24.64
CA GLU A 159 -23.75 45.77 24.77
C GLU A 159 -24.58 46.56 25.82
N GLY A 160 -25.75 46.97 25.40
CA GLY A 160 -26.69 47.74 26.28
C GLY A 160 -26.47 49.23 26.31
N ARG A 161 -25.54 49.78 25.50
CA ARG A 161 -25.36 51.23 25.36
C ARG A 161 -25.75 51.70 23.96
N THR A 162 -26.21 52.96 23.92
CA THR A 162 -26.38 53.68 22.64
C THR A 162 -25.05 54.28 22.20
N LEU A 163 -24.92 54.60 20.91
CA LEU A 163 -23.73 55.29 20.37
C LEU A 163 -23.44 56.60 21.14
N GLN A 164 -24.49 57.35 21.49
CA GLN A 164 -24.36 58.61 22.21
C GLN A 164 -23.81 58.39 23.64
N GLU A 165 -24.29 57.36 24.35
CA GLU A 165 -23.79 56.98 25.68
C GLU A 165 -22.33 56.45 25.65
N GLN A 166 -21.95 55.78 24.58
CA GLN A 166 -20.58 55.35 24.41
C GLN A 166 -19.66 56.54 24.20
N LEU A 167 -20.02 57.48 23.31
CA LEU A 167 -19.23 58.69 23.04
C LEU A 167 -19.12 59.60 24.29
N ASP A 168 -20.16 59.71 25.10
CA ASP A 168 -20.11 60.44 26.38
C ASP A 168 -19.16 59.74 27.39
N SER A 169 -19.14 58.42 27.39
CA SER A 169 -18.17 57.62 28.18
C SER A 169 -16.72 57.87 27.74
N ASP A 170 -16.48 57.81 26.44
CA ASP A 170 -15.15 58.00 25.86
C ASP A 170 -14.67 59.46 26.07
N PHE A 171 -15.55 60.42 25.96
CA PHE A 171 -15.23 61.81 26.26
C PHE A 171 -14.82 62.01 27.73
N LYS A 172 -15.53 61.38 28.66
CA LYS A 172 -15.19 61.38 30.11
C LYS A 172 -13.88 60.68 30.44
N GLN A 173 -13.46 59.71 29.60
CA GLN A 173 -12.15 59.07 29.70
C GLN A 173 -11.00 59.93 29.15
N GLY A 174 -11.31 61.08 28.54
CA GLY A 174 -10.31 62.04 28.05
C GLY A 174 -10.09 62.08 26.56
N PHE A 175 -10.82 61.25 25.80
CA PHE A 175 -10.77 61.34 24.34
C PHE A 175 -11.60 62.53 23.84
N SER A 176 -11.04 63.42 23.01
CA SER A 176 -11.69 64.59 22.56
C SER A 176 -12.14 64.59 21.10
N ARG A 177 -11.67 63.63 20.32
CA ARG A 177 -11.88 63.60 18.88
C ARG A 177 -12.16 62.22 18.36
N ILE A 178 -12.95 62.15 17.32
CA ILE A 178 -13.23 60.94 16.52
C ILE A 178 -12.98 61.23 15.04
N GLU A 179 -12.81 60.20 14.27
CA GLU A 179 -12.81 60.24 12.82
C GLU A 179 -14.12 59.65 12.33
N VAL A 180 -14.89 60.35 11.52
CA VAL A 180 -16.15 59.94 10.92
C VAL A 180 -15.98 60.00 9.40
N ASP A 181 -16.09 58.88 8.73
CA ASP A 181 -15.91 58.75 7.26
C ASP A 181 -14.61 59.40 6.74
N GLY A 182 -13.52 59.38 7.54
CA GLY A 182 -12.23 59.93 7.20
C GLY A 182 -12.00 61.37 7.60
N GLU A 183 -13.02 62.07 8.13
CA GLU A 183 -12.91 63.45 8.64
C GLU A 183 -12.82 63.48 10.16
N VAL A 184 -11.89 64.28 10.69
CA VAL A 184 -11.68 64.40 12.15
C VAL A 184 -12.58 65.44 12.72
N VAL A 185 -13.53 65.02 13.61
CA VAL A 185 -14.49 65.91 14.29
C VAL A 185 -14.30 65.83 15.83
N ARG A 186 -14.79 66.87 16.55
CA ARG A 186 -14.83 66.79 18.02
C ARG A 186 -15.99 65.89 18.48
N ILE A 187 -15.77 65.07 19.54
CA ILE A 187 -16.83 64.28 20.10
C ILE A 187 -18.04 65.07 20.53
N GLU A 188 -17.81 66.23 21.17
CA GLU A 188 -18.88 67.14 21.61
C GLU A 188 -19.76 67.65 20.45
N ASP A 189 -19.12 68.03 19.33
CA ASP A 189 -19.85 68.53 18.14
C ASP A 189 -20.69 67.43 17.50
N PHE A 190 -20.09 66.17 17.39
CA PHE A 190 -20.81 65.05 16.83
C PHE A 190 -21.95 64.57 17.72
N MET A 191 -21.79 64.60 19.05
CA MET A 191 -22.86 64.28 20.01
C MET A 191 -24.05 65.26 19.87
N LEU A 192 -23.79 66.58 19.58
CA LEU A 192 -24.86 67.54 19.31
C LEU A 192 -25.57 67.25 17.98
N GLU A 193 -24.85 66.79 16.97
CA GLU A 193 -25.48 66.33 15.72
C GLU A 193 -26.33 65.06 15.93
N LEU A 194 -25.87 64.06 16.72
CA LEU A 194 -26.64 62.88 17.04
C LEU A 194 -27.87 63.16 17.89
N ALA A 195 -27.78 64.15 18.79
CA ALA A 195 -28.91 64.60 19.59
C ALA A 195 -30.02 65.31 18.75
N SER A 196 -29.63 65.93 17.62
CA SER A 196 -30.58 66.56 16.68
C SER A 196 -31.16 65.53 15.70
N ASP A 197 -30.41 64.52 15.31
CA ASP A 197 -30.83 63.47 14.36
C ASP A 197 -30.06 62.16 14.64
N PRO A 198 -30.65 61.21 15.37
CA PRO A 198 -30.00 59.92 15.70
C PRO A 198 -29.61 59.07 14.49
N SER A 199 -30.29 59.27 13.34
CA SER A 199 -30.00 58.52 12.11
C SER A 199 -28.61 58.83 11.50
N LYS A 200 -28.03 59.98 11.88
CA LYS A 200 -26.69 60.41 11.40
C LYS A 200 -25.54 59.57 11.92
N GLY A 201 -25.79 58.66 12.89
CA GLY A 201 -24.84 57.68 13.35
C GLY A 201 -25.00 56.31 12.70
N GLU A 202 -26.09 56.08 11.94
CA GLU A 202 -26.31 54.82 11.25
C GLU A 202 -25.50 54.75 9.95
N ASP A 203 -24.89 53.62 9.66
CA ASP A 203 -24.09 53.32 8.45
C ASP A 203 -22.82 54.21 8.25
N ARG A 204 -22.30 54.89 9.29
CA ARG A 204 -21.02 55.61 9.24
C ARG A 204 -19.90 54.83 9.88
N THR A 205 -18.71 54.98 9.26
CA THR A 205 -17.46 54.40 9.83
C THR A 205 -16.87 55.39 10.84
N ILE A 206 -16.94 55.02 12.12
CA ILE A 206 -16.48 55.89 13.22
C ILE A 206 -15.27 55.27 13.90
N HIS A 207 -14.15 56.04 14.00
CA HIS A 207 -12.96 55.64 14.69
C HIS A 207 -12.66 56.62 15.85
N LEU A 208 -12.26 56.06 17.00
CA LEU A 208 -11.75 56.87 18.11
C LEU A 208 -10.32 57.34 17.77
N LEU A 209 -10.06 58.63 17.82
CA LEU A 209 -8.74 59.16 17.57
C LEU A 209 -7.92 59.13 18.86
N ILE A 210 -6.87 58.30 18.89
CA ILE A 210 -6.03 58.06 20.06
C ILE A 210 -4.91 59.14 20.10
N ASP A 211 -4.15 59.29 19.01
CA ASP A 211 -3.02 60.20 18.96
C ASP A 211 -2.77 60.73 17.54
N ARG A 212 -2.04 61.86 17.43
CA ARG A 212 -1.54 62.44 16.19
C ARG A 212 -0.05 62.66 16.31
N MET A 213 0.68 62.08 15.40
CA MET A 213 2.13 62.07 15.44
C MET A 213 2.75 62.29 14.07
N SER A 214 4.05 62.53 14.06
CA SER A 214 4.89 62.51 12.85
C SER A 214 5.94 61.39 13.00
N CYS A 215 6.32 60.78 11.89
CA CYS A 215 7.36 59.74 11.85
C CYS A 215 8.68 60.34 12.37
N ASP A 216 9.18 59.76 13.47
CA ASP A 216 10.47 60.09 14.06
C ASP A 216 11.08 58.83 14.67
N ASP A 217 12.40 58.68 14.54
CA ASP A 217 13.19 57.55 15.00
C ASP A 217 13.77 57.72 16.40
N SER A 218 13.40 58.85 17.11
CA SER A 218 13.78 59.10 18.49
C SER A 218 13.14 58.09 19.46
N LYS A 219 13.88 57.76 20.53
CA LYS A 219 13.35 56.83 21.55
C LYS A 219 12.03 57.32 22.19
N ASP A 220 11.89 58.60 22.37
CA ASP A 220 10.69 59.21 22.96
C ASP A 220 9.47 59.09 22.02
N ALA A 221 9.69 59.28 20.71
CA ALA A 221 8.61 59.11 19.71
C ALA A 221 8.18 57.64 19.59
N ILE A 222 9.14 56.71 19.61
CA ILE A 222 8.86 55.26 19.59
C ILE A 222 8.07 54.84 20.83
N SER A 223 8.51 55.27 22.04
CA SER A 223 7.79 55.01 23.28
C SER A 223 6.35 55.55 23.25
N ARG A 224 6.18 56.78 22.84
CA ARG A 224 4.85 57.43 22.70
C ARG A 224 3.95 56.68 21.72
N LEU A 225 4.50 56.20 20.57
CA LEU A 225 3.72 55.44 19.62
C LEU A 225 3.32 54.07 20.19
N THR A 226 4.23 53.41 20.91
CA THR A 226 3.97 52.13 21.59
C THR A 226 2.81 52.27 22.58
N ASP A 227 2.84 53.34 23.44
CA ASP A 227 1.78 53.61 24.38
C ASP A 227 0.44 53.92 23.70
N SER A 228 0.51 54.69 22.59
CA SER A 228 -0.68 55.02 21.79
C SER A 228 -1.24 53.81 21.07
N ALA A 229 -0.39 52.93 20.55
CA ALA A 229 -0.79 51.67 19.92
C ALA A 229 -1.45 50.71 20.94
N GLU A 230 -0.88 50.57 22.14
CA GLU A 230 -1.48 49.79 23.23
C GLU A 230 -2.86 50.29 23.62
N THR A 231 -3.00 51.64 23.74
CA THR A 231 -4.30 52.29 23.99
C THR A 231 -5.28 52.02 22.86
N ALA A 232 -4.83 52.12 21.59
CA ALA A 232 -5.67 51.82 20.44
C ALA A 232 -6.14 50.37 20.39
N PHE A 233 -5.24 49.41 20.67
CA PHE A 233 -5.61 48.00 20.75
C PHE A 233 -6.61 47.71 21.90
N TYR A 234 -6.44 48.40 23.03
CA TYR A 234 -7.35 48.23 24.17
C TYR A 234 -8.74 48.74 23.86
N GLU A 235 -8.85 50.00 23.40
CA GLU A 235 -10.15 50.64 23.10
C GLU A 235 -10.82 50.04 21.84
N GLY A 236 -10.03 49.67 20.83
CA GLY A 236 -10.47 49.05 19.59
C GLY A 236 -10.72 47.55 19.72
N ASN A 237 -10.78 46.98 20.95
CA ASN A 237 -10.98 45.53 21.18
C ASN A 237 -10.04 44.67 20.36
N GLY A 238 -8.74 45.04 20.36
CA GLY A 238 -7.69 44.32 19.67
C GLY A 238 -7.34 44.87 18.28
N GLN A 239 -7.96 45.90 17.82
CA GLN A 239 -7.64 46.55 16.55
C GLN A 239 -7.02 47.96 16.74
N CYS A 240 -5.99 48.25 15.97
CA CYS A 240 -5.32 49.53 15.88
C CYS A 240 -5.17 49.92 14.41
N MET A 241 -5.35 51.20 14.10
CA MET A 241 -5.22 51.68 12.73
C MET A 241 -4.29 52.90 12.67
N LEU A 242 -3.46 52.97 11.61
CA LEU A 242 -2.63 54.12 11.28
C LEU A 242 -3.13 54.73 9.98
N ARG A 243 -3.58 56.00 10.01
CA ARG A 243 -3.90 56.77 8.81
C ARG A 243 -2.79 57.73 8.48
N ILE A 244 -2.23 57.64 7.30
CA ILE A 244 -1.17 58.48 6.81
C ILE A 244 -1.77 59.77 6.21
N VAL A 245 -1.29 60.94 6.65
CA VAL A 245 -1.77 62.25 6.19
C VAL A 245 -0.68 62.91 5.34
N PRO A 246 -1.00 63.45 4.12
CA PRO A 246 -2.33 63.67 3.53
C PRO A 246 -2.78 62.53 2.59
N SER A 247 -2.01 61.43 2.42
CA SER A 247 -2.30 60.37 1.41
C SER A 247 -3.63 59.63 1.69
N GLY A 248 -4.11 59.61 2.92
CA GLY A 248 -5.32 58.92 3.33
C GLY A 248 -5.14 57.40 3.46
N ILE A 249 -3.95 56.84 3.24
CA ILE A 249 -3.68 55.39 3.36
C ILE A 249 -3.96 54.95 4.79
N LEU A 250 -4.76 53.92 4.96
CA LEU A 250 -5.12 53.32 6.23
C LEU A 250 -4.45 51.93 6.37
N HIS A 251 -3.61 51.76 7.40
CA HIS A 251 -3.06 50.48 7.79
C HIS A 251 -3.84 50.00 9.00
N THR A 252 -4.31 48.75 8.95
CA THR A 252 -5.05 48.11 10.04
C THR A 252 -4.19 47.00 10.67
N PHE A 253 -4.12 47.01 11.98
CA PHE A 253 -3.41 46.03 12.80
C PHE A 253 -4.41 45.36 13.74
N SER A 254 -4.27 44.06 13.96
CA SER A 254 -5.11 43.32 14.89
C SER A 254 -4.25 42.42 15.79
N THR A 255 -4.51 42.45 17.08
CA THR A 255 -3.96 41.48 18.04
C THR A 255 -4.69 40.14 17.99
N ARG A 256 -5.83 40.10 17.29
CA ARG A 256 -6.60 38.87 17.05
C ARG A 256 -6.10 38.20 15.80
N PHE A 257 -6.23 36.87 15.78
CA PHE A 257 -5.88 36.09 14.62
C PHE A 257 -7.06 36.04 13.64
N GLU A 258 -7.30 37.16 12.99
CA GLU A 258 -8.45 37.39 12.09
C GLU A 258 -8.05 38.18 10.84
N ALA A 259 -8.72 37.91 9.74
CA ALA A 259 -8.62 38.65 8.49
C ALA A 259 -9.92 38.48 7.68
N ASP A 260 -10.30 39.47 6.88
CA ASP A 260 -11.48 39.44 6.02
C ASP A 260 -12.80 39.09 6.75
N GLY A 261 -12.91 39.39 8.04
CA GLY A 261 -14.07 39.07 8.87
C GLY A 261 -14.12 37.62 9.35
N ILE A 262 -13.06 36.85 9.12
CA ILE A 262 -12.95 35.44 9.54
C ILE A 262 -11.95 35.36 10.69
N THR A 263 -12.34 34.71 11.79
CA THR A 263 -11.44 34.37 12.89
C THR A 263 -10.79 33.03 12.60
N PHE A 264 -9.47 32.95 12.63
CA PHE A 264 -8.70 31.74 12.34
C PHE A 264 -8.23 31.09 13.63
N GLU A 265 -8.04 29.78 13.58
CA GLU A 265 -7.37 29.02 14.65
C GLU A 265 -5.84 29.14 14.48
N GLU A 266 -5.13 29.33 15.60
CA GLU A 266 -3.67 29.33 15.58
C GLU A 266 -3.14 27.94 15.20
N PRO A 267 -2.09 27.85 14.36
CA PRO A 267 -1.51 26.58 13.99
C PRO A 267 -1.05 25.80 15.23
N SER A 268 -1.64 24.62 15.44
CA SER A 268 -1.29 23.68 16.50
C SER A 268 -1.09 22.29 15.89
N ASP A 269 -0.37 21.42 16.57
CA ASP A 269 -0.17 20.04 16.11
C ASP A 269 -1.48 19.27 16.00
N ASN A 270 -2.47 19.58 16.86
CA ASN A 270 -3.79 18.96 16.83
C ASN A 270 -4.65 19.41 15.63
N LEU A 271 -4.45 20.63 15.11
CA LEU A 271 -5.14 21.11 13.91
C LEU A 271 -4.82 20.24 12.68
N PHE A 272 -3.61 19.68 12.62
CA PHE A 272 -3.15 18.80 11.52
C PHE A 272 -3.32 17.30 11.83
N ALA A 273 -3.98 16.94 12.94
CA ALA A 273 -4.18 15.55 13.33
C ALA A 273 -5.56 15.04 12.87
N PHE A 274 -5.60 14.28 11.79
CA PHE A 274 -6.87 13.67 11.33
C PHE A 274 -7.42 12.58 12.28
N ASN A 275 -6.67 12.17 13.29
CA ASN A 275 -7.09 11.27 14.37
C ASN A 275 -7.64 12.03 15.59
N SER A 276 -7.49 13.36 15.62
CA SER A 276 -8.01 14.23 16.69
C SER A 276 -9.34 14.87 16.27
N PRO A 277 -10.32 14.99 17.16
CA PRO A 277 -11.55 15.73 16.87
C PRO A 277 -11.32 17.19 16.46
N VAL A 278 -10.21 17.78 16.90
CA VAL A 278 -9.83 19.18 16.56
C VAL A 278 -9.43 19.30 15.08
N GLY A 279 -8.64 18.37 14.54
CA GLY A 279 -8.12 18.45 13.17
C GLY A 279 -8.91 17.63 12.16
N ALA A 280 -9.68 16.63 12.60
CA ALA A 280 -10.44 15.76 11.70
C ALA A 280 -11.58 16.50 11.01
N CYS A 281 -11.77 16.21 9.72
CA CYS A 281 -12.95 16.67 8.99
C CYS A 281 -14.25 16.20 9.68
N PRO A 282 -15.18 17.06 10.03
CA PRO A 282 -16.39 16.69 10.77
C PRO A 282 -17.34 15.77 9.99
N THR A 283 -17.32 15.81 8.65
CA THR A 283 -18.19 14.97 7.80
C THR A 283 -17.70 13.54 7.70
N CYS A 284 -16.38 13.29 7.60
CA CYS A 284 -15.83 11.96 7.45
C CYS A 284 -15.01 11.49 8.66
N GLU A 285 -14.95 12.27 9.74
CA GLU A 285 -14.24 11.94 10.98
C GLU A 285 -12.78 11.47 10.75
N GLY A 286 -12.10 12.08 9.79
CA GLY A 286 -10.72 11.75 9.45
C GLY A 286 -10.54 10.51 8.57
N PHE A 287 -11.60 9.90 8.04
CA PHE A 287 -11.49 8.78 7.08
C PHE A 287 -11.20 9.24 5.66
N GLY A 288 -11.51 10.48 5.30
CA GLY A 288 -11.36 11.03 3.94
C GLY A 288 -12.41 10.52 2.95
N ARG A 289 -13.27 9.60 3.37
CA ARG A 289 -14.31 8.96 2.55
C ARG A 289 -15.61 8.85 3.31
N VAL A 290 -16.73 8.89 2.56
CA VAL A 290 -18.09 8.71 3.06
C VAL A 290 -18.82 7.68 2.19
N ILE A 291 -19.94 7.18 2.69
CA ILE A 291 -20.80 6.33 1.86
C ILE A 291 -21.66 7.25 1.00
N GLY A 292 -21.47 7.20 -0.31
CA GLY A 292 -22.18 8.01 -1.29
C GLY A 292 -22.32 7.29 -2.62
N ILE A 293 -22.81 7.98 -3.65
CA ILE A 293 -22.86 7.45 -5.02
C ILE A 293 -21.45 7.45 -5.61
N ASP A 294 -20.97 6.26 -5.94
CA ASP A 294 -19.60 6.07 -6.44
C ASP A 294 -19.55 6.26 -7.96
N GLU A 295 -18.78 7.27 -8.40
CA GLU A 295 -18.57 7.56 -9.82
C GLU A 295 -18.11 6.32 -10.60
N LYS A 296 -17.20 5.52 -10.05
CA LYS A 296 -16.70 4.30 -10.69
C LYS A 296 -17.76 3.20 -10.83
N LEU A 297 -18.79 3.21 -9.99
CA LEU A 297 -19.92 2.30 -10.11
C LEU A 297 -20.95 2.81 -11.14
N VAL A 298 -21.09 4.12 -11.27
CA VAL A 298 -21.99 4.77 -12.24
C VAL A 298 -21.38 4.79 -13.63
N ILE A 299 -20.10 5.12 -13.75
CA ILE A 299 -19.33 5.17 -15.00
C ILE A 299 -18.11 4.24 -14.88
N PRO A 300 -18.30 2.92 -15.00
CA PRO A 300 -17.24 1.95 -14.79
C PRO A 300 -16.22 1.88 -15.94
N ASN A 301 -16.56 2.39 -17.11
CA ASN A 301 -15.69 2.48 -18.27
C ASN A 301 -15.75 3.88 -18.86
N SER A 302 -14.76 4.69 -18.54
CA SER A 302 -14.64 6.08 -19.01
C SER A 302 -14.28 6.19 -20.50
N ALA A 303 -13.84 5.07 -21.13
CA ALA A 303 -13.58 5.02 -22.57
C ALA A 303 -14.86 5.04 -23.41
N LEU A 304 -16.02 4.75 -22.82
CA LEU A 304 -17.33 4.86 -23.49
C LEU A 304 -17.83 6.31 -23.45
N SER A 305 -18.58 6.67 -24.47
CA SER A 305 -19.34 7.92 -24.49
C SER A 305 -20.68 7.77 -23.75
N VAL A 306 -21.36 8.89 -23.46
CA VAL A 306 -22.71 8.84 -22.88
C VAL A 306 -23.68 8.15 -23.84
N TYR A 307 -23.51 8.37 -25.15
CA TYR A 307 -24.28 7.69 -26.17
C TYR A 307 -24.04 6.17 -26.19
N ASP A 308 -22.82 5.72 -26.03
CA ASP A 308 -22.47 4.27 -26.00
C ASP A 308 -22.81 3.63 -24.64
N GLY A 309 -23.39 4.37 -23.73
CA GLY A 309 -23.85 3.89 -22.42
C GLY A 309 -22.77 3.86 -21.32
N ALA A 310 -21.91 4.87 -21.27
CA ALA A 310 -20.96 5.07 -20.16
C ALA A 310 -21.69 5.12 -18.81
N VAL A 311 -22.85 5.80 -18.75
CA VAL A 311 -23.68 5.91 -17.54
C VAL A 311 -24.55 4.66 -17.38
N VAL A 312 -24.07 3.70 -16.59
CA VAL A 312 -24.73 2.38 -16.52
C VAL A 312 -26.01 2.35 -15.69
N CYS A 313 -26.23 3.35 -14.82
CA CYS A 313 -27.50 3.46 -14.09
C CYS A 313 -28.68 3.85 -14.99
N TRP A 314 -28.43 4.38 -16.19
CA TRP A 314 -29.43 4.71 -17.20
C TRP A 314 -29.70 3.58 -18.21
N ARG A 315 -29.23 2.35 -17.95
CA ARG A 315 -29.47 1.18 -18.79
C ARG A 315 -30.82 0.50 -18.48
N GLY A 316 -31.42 -0.13 -19.49
CA GLY A 316 -32.71 -0.82 -19.39
C GLY A 316 -33.87 0.03 -19.92
N GLU A 317 -35.04 -0.59 -20.17
CA GLU A 317 -36.18 0.08 -20.81
C GLU A 317 -36.66 1.34 -20.06
N LYS A 318 -36.94 1.22 -18.78
CA LYS A 318 -37.46 2.35 -17.98
C LYS A 318 -36.38 3.42 -17.66
N MET A 319 -35.15 3.01 -17.36
CA MET A 319 -34.09 3.95 -17.01
C MET A 319 -33.39 4.52 -18.24
N GLY A 320 -33.51 3.88 -19.40
CA GLY A 320 -33.05 4.39 -20.69
C GLY A 320 -33.71 5.65 -21.17
N GLU A 321 -34.89 5.97 -20.64
CA GLU A 321 -35.55 7.26 -20.89
C GLU A 321 -34.70 8.45 -20.41
N TRP A 322 -34.02 8.32 -19.29
CA TRP A 322 -33.08 9.35 -18.78
C TRP A 322 -31.95 9.61 -19.78
N LYS A 323 -31.34 8.56 -20.31
CA LYS A 323 -30.31 8.67 -21.35
C LYS A 323 -30.82 9.37 -22.59
N THR A 324 -31.99 8.96 -23.07
CA THR A 324 -32.60 9.52 -24.29
C THR A 324 -32.89 10.99 -24.08
N GLU A 325 -33.50 11.35 -22.97
CA GLU A 325 -33.84 12.74 -22.68
C GLU A 325 -32.56 13.58 -22.41
N PHE A 326 -31.55 13.04 -21.73
CA PHE A 326 -30.27 13.69 -21.60
C PHE A 326 -29.66 14.01 -22.98
N CYS A 327 -29.53 13.01 -23.85
CA CYS A 327 -28.99 13.22 -25.20
C CYS A 327 -29.76 14.28 -26.00
N ARG A 328 -31.08 14.32 -25.87
CA ARG A 328 -31.93 15.34 -26.53
C ARG A 328 -31.67 16.76 -26.01
N ARG A 329 -31.47 16.92 -24.67
CA ARG A 329 -31.18 18.23 -24.06
C ARG A 329 -29.73 18.64 -24.29
N ALA A 330 -28.80 17.69 -24.26
CA ALA A 330 -27.37 17.88 -24.46
C ALA A 330 -27.05 18.53 -25.85
N GLN A 331 -27.81 18.22 -26.91
CA GLN A 331 -27.67 18.86 -28.22
C GLN A 331 -27.91 20.38 -28.16
N LYS A 332 -28.81 20.85 -27.28
CA LYS A 332 -29.09 22.28 -27.09
C LYS A 332 -28.05 22.96 -26.22
N ALA A 333 -27.29 22.19 -25.42
CA ALA A 333 -26.27 22.68 -24.52
C ALA A 333 -24.83 22.51 -25.10
N ASP A 334 -24.71 22.12 -26.37
CA ASP A 334 -23.44 21.85 -27.06
C ASP A 334 -22.56 20.85 -26.32
N PHE A 335 -23.18 19.84 -25.68
CA PHE A 335 -22.49 18.78 -24.95
C PHE A 335 -22.13 17.64 -25.91
N PRO A 336 -20.85 17.16 -25.94
CA PRO A 336 -20.38 16.16 -26.89
C PRO A 336 -20.78 14.73 -26.47
N ILE A 337 -21.98 14.30 -26.80
CA ILE A 337 -22.54 13.01 -26.37
C ILE A 337 -21.79 11.79 -26.93
N PHE A 338 -21.00 11.93 -27.99
CA PHE A 338 -20.20 10.86 -28.61
C PHE A 338 -18.74 10.83 -28.14
N GLU A 339 -18.28 11.85 -27.41
CA GLU A 339 -16.93 11.85 -26.84
C GLU A 339 -16.82 10.90 -25.66
N PRO A 340 -15.73 10.13 -25.57
CA PRO A 340 -15.45 9.30 -24.40
C PRO A 340 -15.43 10.12 -23.11
N TYR A 341 -15.98 9.58 -22.02
CA TYR A 341 -16.11 10.30 -20.75
C TYR A 341 -14.78 10.85 -20.22
N TYR A 342 -13.65 10.14 -20.41
CA TYR A 342 -12.34 10.62 -19.98
C TYR A 342 -11.86 11.89 -20.71
N LYS A 343 -12.35 12.14 -21.93
CA LYS A 343 -12.00 13.33 -22.72
C LYS A 343 -12.84 14.57 -22.37
N LEU A 344 -13.96 14.37 -21.68
CA LEU A 344 -14.83 15.48 -21.29
C LEU A 344 -14.09 16.44 -20.38
N THR A 345 -14.29 17.73 -20.60
CA THR A 345 -13.79 18.79 -19.72
C THR A 345 -14.46 18.72 -18.35
N ARG A 346 -13.89 19.41 -17.35
CA ARG A 346 -14.47 19.47 -16.00
C ARG A 346 -15.89 20.04 -16.03
N GLU A 347 -16.11 21.11 -16.79
CA GLU A 347 -17.43 21.75 -16.94
C GLU A 347 -18.45 20.81 -17.57
N GLN A 348 -18.03 20.01 -18.58
CA GLN A 348 -18.89 19.01 -19.20
C GLN A 348 -19.22 17.86 -18.23
N LYS A 349 -18.25 17.40 -17.43
CA LYS A 349 -18.52 16.41 -16.38
C LYS A 349 -19.47 16.96 -15.33
N ASP A 350 -19.25 18.21 -14.88
CA ASP A 350 -20.13 18.85 -13.92
C ASP A 350 -21.56 18.99 -14.47
N TYR A 351 -21.73 19.30 -15.77
CA TYR A 351 -23.03 19.31 -16.43
C TYR A 351 -23.71 17.94 -16.40
N LEU A 352 -22.99 16.87 -16.70
CA LEU A 352 -23.53 15.49 -16.68
C LEU A 352 -23.94 15.07 -15.27
N TRP A 353 -23.15 15.44 -14.27
CA TRP A 353 -23.40 15.06 -12.87
C TRP A 353 -24.43 15.93 -12.18
N HIS A 354 -24.34 17.26 -12.30
CA HIS A 354 -25.09 18.23 -11.48
C HIS A 354 -26.12 19.01 -12.29
N GLY A 355 -26.11 18.95 -13.61
CA GLY A 355 -26.95 19.72 -14.49
C GLY A 355 -26.41 21.13 -14.77
N LYS A 356 -27.24 21.99 -15.36
CA LYS A 356 -26.85 23.34 -15.74
C LYS A 356 -26.76 24.28 -14.53
N THR A 357 -25.59 24.88 -14.35
CA THR A 357 -25.38 25.88 -13.30
C THR A 357 -26.31 27.11 -13.53
N GLY A 358 -27.09 27.47 -12.52
CA GLY A 358 -28.02 28.61 -12.59
C GLY A 358 -29.32 28.30 -13.35
N ALA A 359 -29.70 27.05 -13.48
CA ALA A 359 -30.98 26.66 -14.05
C ALA A 359 -32.17 27.22 -13.25
N SER A 360 -33.22 27.66 -13.92
CA SER A 360 -34.46 28.19 -13.29
C SER A 360 -35.23 27.13 -12.52
N SER A 361 -35.09 25.84 -12.90
CA SER A 361 -35.66 24.69 -12.20
C SER A 361 -34.60 23.56 -12.05
N PRO A 362 -33.70 23.67 -11.07
CA PRO A 362 -32.60 22.67 -10.88
C PRO A 362 -33.11 21.24 -10.68
N GLU A 363 -34.32 21.06 -10.11
CA GLU A 363 -34.90 19.73 -9.83
C GLU A 363 -35.42 19.04 -11.11
N GLU A 364 -35.67 19.79 -12.19
CA GLU A 364 -36.13 19.26 -13.48
C GLU A 364 -34.99 18.97 -14.47
N GLU A 365 -33.76 19.26 -14.09
CA GLU A 365 -32.58 18.98 -14.90
C GLU A 365 -32.34 17.47 -14.99
N ILE A 366 -32.06 17.00 -16.21
CA ILE A 366 -31.71 15.60 -16.46
C ILE A 366 -30.22 15.43 -16.25
N CYS A 367 -29.85 14.97 -15.04
CA CYS A 367 -28.48 14.76 -14.64
C CYS A 367 -28.39 13.54 -13.69
N ILE A 368 -27.17 13.06 -13.42
CA ILE A 368 -26.96 11.87 -12.59
C ILE A 368 -27.45 12.10 -11.17
N ASP A 369 -27.20 13.25 -10.56
CA ASP A 369 -27.63 13.57 -9.19
C ASP A 369 -29.15 13.54 -9.04
N ASN A 370 -29.88 14.13 -9.98
CA ASN A 370 -31.35 14.15 -9.92
C ASN A 370 -31.96 12.78 -10.16
N PHE A 371 -31.29 11.93 -10.97
CA PHE A 371 -31.65 10.54 -11.09
C PHE A 371 -31.58 9.80 -9.73
N PHE A 372 -30.50 9.99 -8.97
CA PHE A 372 -30.37 9.37 -7.65
C PHE A 372 -31.30 10.00 -6.62
N LYS A 373 -31.51 11.32 -6.65
CA LYS A 373 -32.52 12.00 -5.80
C LYS A 373 -33.92 11.44 -6.05
N MET A 374 -34.29 11.17 -7.29
CA MET A 374 -35.57 10.52 -7.60
C MET A 374 -35.66 9.12 -6.96
N LEU A 375 -34.60 8.32 -7.05
CA LEU A 375 -34.58 7.00 -6.41
C LEU A 375 -34.63 7.12 -4.87
N GLU A 376 -34.03 8.12 -4.28
CA GLU A 376 -34.04 8.41 -2.85
C GLU A 376 -35.43 8.84 -2.37
N LYS A 377 -36.15 9.67 -3.13
CA LYS A 377 -37.50 10.08 -2.83
C LYS A 377 -38.48 8.89 -2.75
N ASP A 378 -38.23 7.87 -3.61
CA ASP A 378 -39.06 6.67 -3.73
C ASP A 378 -38.44 5.44 -3.06
N GLN A 379 -37.67 5.59 -1.98
CA GLN A 379 -36.99 4.48 -1.24
C GLN A 379 -37.95 3.44 -0.65
N TYR A 380 -39.22 3.74 -0.47
CA TYR A 380 -40.22 2.76 -0.03
C TYR A 380 -40.36 1.59 -1.04
N LYS A 381 -40.03 1.78 -2.31
CA LYS A 381 -39.99 0.73 -3.34
C LYS A 381 -38.71 -0.10 -3.19
N ILE A 382 -38.84 -1.41 -3.00
CA ILE A 382 -37.71 -2.34 -2.82
C ILE A 382 -36.72 -2.23 -4.00
N GLN A 383 -37.21 -2.10 -5.23
CA GLN A 383 -36.39 -1.97 -6.44
C GLN A 383 -35.45 -0.75 -6.39
N ASN A 384 -35.93 0.39 -5.91
CA ASN A 384 -35.13 1.62 -5.79
C ASN A 384 -34.04 1.49 -4.70
N ARG A 385 -34.36 0.82 -3.56
CA ARG A 385 -33.37 0.52 -2.54
C ARG A 385 -32.25 -0.38 -3.04
N VAL A 386 -32.58 -1.43 -3.81
CA VAL A 386 -31.60 -2.32 -4.41
C VAL A 386 -30.74 -1.57 -5.42
N MET A 387 -31.36 -0.68 -6.21
CA MET A 387 -30.65 0.11 -7.21
C MET A 387 -29.69 1.12 -6.54
N LEU A 388 -30.13 1.84 -5.54
CA LEU A 388 -29.26 2.73 -4.73
C LEU A 388 -28.09 1.96 -4.10
N ALA A 389 -28.38 0.80 -3.49
CA ALA A 389 -27.34 -0.03 -2.86
C ALA A 389 -26.27 -0.49 -3.87
N ARG A 390 -26.64 -0.71 -5.15
CA ARG A 390 -25.73 -1.11 -6.22
C ARG A 390 -24.71 -0.03 -6.59
N TYR A 391 -25.08 1.24 -6.45
CA TYR A 391 -24.24 2.38 -6.83
C TYR A 391 -23.65 3.12 -5.64
N ARG A 392 -24.02 2.75 -4.41
CA ARG A 392 -23.40 3.27 -3.20
C ARG A 392 -22.06 2.58 -2.94
N GLY A 393 -21.06 3.39 -2.68
CA GLY A 393 -19.70 2.96 -2.38
C GLY A 393 -19.00 3.92 -1.43
N LYS A 394 -17.74 3.66 -1.17
CA LYS A 394 -16.87 4.59 -0.42
C LYS A 394 -16.38 5.67 -1.37
N THR A 395 -17.05 6.81 -1.36
CA THR A 395 -16.71 7.98 -2.16
C THR A 395 -15.78 8.93 -1.42
N ILE A 396 -15.10 9.79 -2.15
CA ILE A 396 -14.29 10.86 -1.54
C ILE A 396 -15.24 11.80 -0.76
N CYS A 397 -14.85 12.19 0.44
CA CYS A 397 -15.63 13.09 1.25
C CYS A 397 -15.83 14.43 0.53
N PRO A 398 -17.08 14.94 0.37
CA PRO A 398 -17.35 16.17 -0.37
C PRO A 398 -16.84 17.43 0.34
N GLN A 399 -16.62 17.38 1.64
CA GLN A 399 -16.12 18.52 2.42
C GLN A 399 -14.60 18.62 2.39
N CYS A 400 -13.88 17.53 2.71
CA CYS A 400 -12.42 17.55 2.76
C CYS A 400 -11.73 17.09 1.47
N HIS A 401 -12.47 16.65 0.47
CA HIS A 401 -11.93 16.14 -0.80
C HIS A 401 -10.81 15.09 -0.63
N GLY A 402 -10.90 14.27 0.44
CA GLY A 402 -9.94 13.20 0.72
C GLY A 402 -8.77 13.61 1.61
N THR A 403 -8.61 14.88 1.96
CA THR A 403 -7.51 15.37 2.83
C THR A 403 -7.63 14.89 4.28
N ARG A 404 -8.82 14.46 4.71
CA ARG A 404 -9.16 14.02 6.07
C ARG A 404 -9.18 15.11 7.14
N LEU A 405 -8.62 16.27 6.83
CA LEU A 405 -8.51 17.42 7.72
C LEU A 405 -9.67 18.39 7.53
N ARG A 406 -9.86 19.22 8.52
CA ARG A 406 -10.74 20.39 8.41
C ARG A 406 -10.22 21.35 7.34
N PRO A 407 -11.09 22.15 6.69
CA PRO A 407 -10.67 23.15 5.71
C PRO A 407 -9.66 24.16 6.27
N GLU A 408 -9.78 24.49 7.56
CA GLU A 408 -8.91 25.46 8.26
C GLU A 408 -7.43 25.02 8.26
N ALA A 409 -7.15 23.72 8.32
CA ALA A 409 -5.79 23.21 8.21
C ALA A 409 -5.16 23.48 6.83
N GLY A 410 -5.97 23.64 5.79
CA GLY A 410 -5.53 23.98 4.44
C GLY A 410 -5.11 25.45 4.26
N TYR A 411 -5.51 26.32 5.17
CA TYR A 411 -5.11 27.74 5.15
C TYR A 411 -3.69 27.95 5.62
N VAL A 412 -3.12 26.98 6.36
CA VAL A 412 -1.76 27.03 6.86
C VAL A 412 -0.80 26.46 5.83
N LYS A 413 0.21 27.22 5.45
CA LYS A 413 1.17 26.84 4.40
C LYS A 413 2.62 26.94 4.89
N VAL A 414 3.44 26.03 4.38
CA VAL A 414 4.91 26.06 4.49
C VAL A 414 5.45 26.05 3.05
N GLY A 415 6.29 26.99 2.69
CA GLY A 415 6.78 27.11 1.31
C GLY A 415 5.65 27.22 0.27
N GLY A 416 4.52 27.87 0.64
CA GLY A 416 3.37 28.07 -0.22
C GLY A 416 2.43 26.87 -0.39
N ARG A 417 2.68 25.71 0.28
CA ARG A 417 1.86 24.51 0.19
C ARG A 417 1.24 24.13 1.53
N ALA A 418 0.00 23.64 1.49
CA ALA A 418 -0.68 23.06 2.65
C ALA A 418 -0.13 21.66 2.93
N ILE A 419 -0.32 21.14 4.16
CA ILE A 419 0.12 19.79 4.53
C ILE A 419 -0.57 18.72 3.66
N SER A 420 -1.84 18.92 3.31
CA SER A 420 -2.61 18.04 2.41
C SER A 420 -1.97 17.92 1.02
N ASP A 421 -1.46 19.04 0.49
CA ASP A 421 -0.81 19.04 -0.83
C ASP A 421 0.49 18.21 -0.81
N LEU A 422 1.26 18.30 0.29
CA LEU A 422 2.52 17.57 0.42
C LEU A 422 2.32 16.06 0.57
N VAL A 423 1.30 15.62 1.32
CA VAL A 423 1.09 14.18 1.54
C VAL A 423 0.56 13.44 0.31
N ASP A 424 0.01 14.15 -0.65
CA ASP A 424 -0.45 13.61 -1.92
C ASP A 424 0.64 13.58 -3.01
N LEU A 425 1.79 14.23 -2.77
CA LEU A 425 2.94 14.13 -3.66
C LEU A 425 3.60 12.75 -3.56
N PRO A 426 4.09 12.18 -4.70
CA PRO A 426 5.04 11.09 -4.65
C PRO A 426 6.27 11.46 -3.81
N VAL A 427 6.84 10.49 -3.09
CA VAL A 427 8.02 10.73 -2.22
C VAL A 427 9.19 11.37 -2.98
N THR A 428 9.35 11.06 -4.27
CA THR A 428 10.34 11.70 -5.15
C THR A 428 10.11 13.20 -5.31
N GLU A 429 8.86 13.63 -5.51
CA GLU A 429 8.50 15.04 -5.64
C GLU A 429 8.52 15.77 -4.28
N LEU A 430 8.12 15.03 -3.23
CA LEU A 430 8.23 15.54 -1.86
C LEU A 430 9.69 15.85 -1.49
N LYS A 431 10.64 15.00 -1.89
CA LYS A 431 12.09 15.27 -1.71
C LYS A 431 12.51 16.54 -2.42
N LYS A 432 12.13 16.73 -3.68
CA LYS A 432 12.45 17.95 -4.45
C LYS A 432 11.88 19.20 -3.76
N PHE A 433 10.66 19.12 -3.24
CA PHE A 433 10.06 20.23 -2.50
C PHE A 433 10.93 20.64 -1.30
N PHE A 434 11.36 19.67 -0.46
CA PHE A 434 12.18 19.99 0.71
C PHE A 434 13.60 20.45 0.32
N ASP A 435 14.17 20.00 -0.79
CA ASP A 435 15.47 20.42 -1.28
C ASP A 435 15.45 21.86 -1.82
N THR A 436 14.31 22.32 -2.33
CA THR A 436 14.12 23.68 -2.88
C THR A 436 13.44 24.65 -1.91
N LEU A 437 13.09 24.17 -0.71
CA LEU A 437 12.37 24.97 0.28
C LEU A 437 13.23 26.11 0.78
N THR A 438 12.75 27.35 0.57
CA THR A 438 13.37 28.57 1.09
C THR A 438 12.64 29.01 2.36
N LEU A 439 13.39 29.19 3.44
CA LEU A 439 12.90 29.60 4.75
C LEU A 439 13.64 30.84 5.21
N THR A 440 13.01 31.64 6.05
CA THR A 440 13.70 32.73 6.78
C THR A 440 14.71 32.13 7.77
N ALA A 441 15.68 32.93 8.21
CA ALA A 441 16.70 32.46 9.17
C ALA A 441 16.06 31.92 10.46
N HIS A 442 15.01 32.57 10.96
CA HIS A 442 14.27 32.14 12.15
C HIS A 442 13.53 30.80 11.90
N GLU A 443 12.79 30.68 10.81
CA GLU A 443 12.08 29.43 10.45
C GLU A 443 13.03 28.26 10.25
N ALA A 444 14.19 28.52 9.63
CA ALA A 444 15.23 27.52 9.41
C ALA A 444 15.82 27.01 10.75
N GLU A 445 16.02 27.89 11.72
CA GLU A 445 16.52 27.50 13.04
C GLU A 445 15.48 26.71 13.84
N VAL A 446 14.23 27.18 13.89
CA VAL A 446 13.12 26.52 14.58
C VAL A 446 12.81 25.16 13.96
N GLY A 447 12.83 25.07 12.62
CA GLY A 447 12.52 23.85 11.87
C GLY A 447 13.68 22.87 11.69
N LYS A 448 14.92 23.23 12.02
CA LYS A 448 16.14 22.50 11.69
C LYS A 448 16.10 21.01 12.03
N ARG A 449 15.74 20.66 13.26
CA ARG A 449 15.66 19.27 13.70
C ARG A 449 14.55 18.50 12.96
N LEU A 450 13.38 19.12 12.81
CA LEU A 450 12.24 18.51 12.14
C LEU A 450 12.54 18.24 10.66
N LEU A 451 13.13 19.22 9.96
CA LEU A 451 13.55 19.09 8.57
C LEU A 451 14.62 18.01 8.38
N THR A 452 15.57 17.88 9.32
CA THR A 452 16.57 16.81 9.30
C THR A 452 15.91 15.44 9.38
N GLU A 453 14.96 15.26 10.32
CA GLU A 453 14.24 14.00 10.49
C GLU A 453 13.35 13.65 9.29
N ILE A 454 12.63 14.63 8.76
CA ILE A 454 11.81 14.46 7.55
C ILE A 454 12.69 14.04 6.36
N ASN A 455 13.78 14.77 6.11
CA ASN A 455 14.69 14.47 5.00
C ASN A 455 15.35 13.10 5.10
N ASN A 456 15.75 12.68 6.31
CA ASN A 456 16.32 11.35 6.52
C ASN A 456 15.30 10.25 6.21
N ARG A 457 14.07 10.35 6.71
CA ARG A 457 13.01 9.36 6.45
C ARG A 457 12.59 9.31 4.99
N ILE A 458 12.49 10.47 4.33
CA ILE A 458 12.24 10.54 2.89
C ILE A 458 13.36 9.82 2.12
N ARG A 459 14.63 10.06 2.47
CA ARG A 459 15.78 9.40 1.85
C ARG A 459 15.70 7.88 2.03
N PHE A 460 15.41 7.38 3.23
CA PHE A 460 15.27 5.94 3.46
C PHE A 460 14.16 5.31 2.62
N LEU A 461 13.02 6.01 2.42
CA LEU A 461 11.97 5.54 1.52
C LEU A 461 12.44 5.48 0.05
N LEU A 462 13.25 6.44 -0.38
CA LEU A 462 13.84 6.46 -1.73
C LEU A 462 14.87 5.34 -1.89
N ASP A 463 15.70 5.12 -0.87
CA ASP A 463 16.74 4.08 -0.86
C ASP A 463 16.13 2.67 -0.96
N VAL A 464 14.95 2.42 -0.34
CA VAL A 464 14.23 1.15 -0.49
C VAL A 464 13.35 1.07 -1.76
N GLY A 465 13.44 2.04 -2.68
CA GLY A 465 12.72 2.01 -3.95
C GLY A 465 11.24 2.37 -3.88
N LEU A 466 10.77 3.06 -2.83
CA LEU A 466 9.37 3.44 -2.63
C LEU A 466 9.05 4.89 -3.06
N GLY A 467 9.85 5.46 -3.93
CA GLY A 467 9.71 6.86 -4.37
C GLY A 467 8.40 7.20 -5.07
N TYR A 468 7.70 6.22 -5.63
CA TYR A 468 6.40 6.37 -6.29
C TYR A 468 5.21 6.45 -5.33
N LEU A 469 5.38 6.06 -4.07
CA LEU A 469 4.30 6.11 -3.07
C LEU A 469 4.00 7.55 -2.66
N THR A 470 2.76 7.78 -2.23
CA THR A 470 2.36 9.03 -1.56
C THR A 470 2.18 8.77 -0.06
N LEU A 471 2.42 9.79 0.77
CA LEU A 471 2.27 9.65 2.23
C LEU A 471 0.81 9.42 2.65
N ASN A 472 -0.15 9.86 1.83
CA ASN A 472 -1.60 9.71 2.08
C ASN A 472 -2.13 8.32 1.71
N ARG A 473 -1.33 7.46 1.05
CA ARG A 473 -1.75 6.11 0.68
C ARG A 473 -2.05 5.27 1.93
N LEU A 474 -3.20 4.61 1.94
CA LEU A 474 -3.65 3.76 3.04
C LEU A 474 -2.76 2.52 3.21
N SER A 475 -2.35 2.21 4.44
CA SER A 475 -1.49 1.06 4.74
C SER A 475 -2.11 -0.28 4.34
N ASN A 476 -3.43 -0.43 4.42
CA ASN A 476 -4.14 -1.65 4.03
C ASN A 476 -4.24 -1.87 2.50
N THR A 477 -3.79 -0.91 1.69
CA THR A 477 -3.71 -1.02 0.22
C THR A 477 -2.31 -1.38 -0.27
N LEU A 478 -1.36 -1.49 0.63
CA LEU A 478 0.02 -1.85 0.33
C LEU A 478 0.15 -3.35 0.07
N SER A 479 1.04 -3.72 -0.83
CA SER A 479 1.50 -5.11 -0.97
C SER A 479 2.35 -5.53 0.24
N GLY A 480 2.51 -6.84 0.45
CA GLY A 480 3.37 -7.36 1.52
C GLY A 480 4.81 -6.83 1.44
N GLY A 481 5.38 -6.81 0.23
CA GLY A 481 6.72 -6.27 0.00
C GLY A 481 6.84 -4.76 0.20
N GLU A 482 5.81 -3.97 -0.18
CA GLU A 482 5.79 -2.52 0.11
C GLU A 482 5.76 -2.27 1.63
N SER A 483 4.92 -3.01 2.36
CA SER A 483 4.83 -2.91 3.83
C SER A 483 6.15 -3.28 4.50
N GLN A 484 6.80 -4.35 4.08
CA GLN A 484 8.09 -4.79 4.59
C GLN A 484 9.19 -3.74 4.36
N ARG A 485 9.25 -3.14 3.17
CA ARG A 485 10.21 -2.08 2.86
C ARG A 485 9.97 -0.79 3.64
N ILE A 486 8.70 -0.45 3.93
CA ILE A 486 8.37 0.66 4.83
C ILE A 486 8.91 0.37 6.24
N ASN A 487 8.71 -0.84 6.76
CA ASN A 487 9.24 -1.25 8.07
C ASN A 487 10.78 -1.21 8.10
N LEU A 488 11.44 -1.63 7.01
CA LEU A 488 12.89 -1.55 6.87
C LEU A 488 13.38 -0.08 6.87
N ALA A 489 12.74 0.80 6.11
CA ALA A 489 13.05 2.23 6.08
C ALA A 489 12.86 2.88 7.47
N THR A 490 11.81 2.51 8.19
CA THR A 490 11.56 2.99 9.57
C THR A 490 12.63 2.49 10.53
N SER A 491 13.06 1.23 10.38
CA SER A 491 14.14 0.65 11.21
C SER A 491 15.49 1.35 11.01
N LEU A 492 15.83 1.74 9.78
CA LEU A 492 17.00 2.58 9.50
C LEU A 492 16.89 3.94 10.19
N GLY A 493 15.70 4.53 10.21
CA GLY A 493 15.43 5.80 10.87
C GLY A 493 15.60 5.74 12.40
N SER A 494 15.44 4.57 13.02
CA SER A 494 15.61 4.39 14.48
C SER A 494 17.06 4.41 14.93
N SER A 495 18.04 4.30 14.01
CA SER A 495 19.49 4.31 14.28
C SER A 495 19.95 3.35 15.40
N LEU A 496 19.27 2.20 15.55
CA LEU A 496 19.65 1.18 16.53
C LEU A 496 20.96 0.51 16.11
N VAL A 497 21.87 0.37 17.07
CA VAL A 497 23.21 -0.20 16.86
C VAL A 497 23.37 -1.45 17.73
N GLY A 498 24.12 -2.44 17.21
CA GLY A 498 24.41 -3.67 17.96
C GLY A 498 23.22 -4.62 18.09
N SER A 499 22.22 -4.48 17.22
CA SER A 499 21.01 -5.31 17.17
C SER A 499 21.12 -6.44 16.13
N LEU A 500 20.25 -7.43 16.26
CA LEU A 500 20.06 -8.51 15.27
C LEU A 500 18.82 -8.22 14.46
N TYR A 501 18.96 -7.94 13.17
CA TYR A 501 17.85 -7.81 12.23
C TYR A 501 17.63 -9.13 11.50
N ILE A 502 16.41 -9.60 11.46
CA ILE A 502 16.01 -10.82 10.74
C ILE A 502 14.93 -10.45 9.75
N LEU A 503 15.19 -10.66 8.45
CA LEU A 503 14.29 -10.33 7.35
C LEU A 503 13.84 -11.60 6.64
N ASP A 504 12.56 -11.67 6.29
CA ASP A 504 11.95 -12.78 5.56
C ASP A 504 11.71 -12.39 4.10
N GLU A 505 12.51 -12.96 3.20
CA GLU A 505 12.41 -12.80 1.74
C GLU A 505 12.14 -11.33 1.30
N PRO A 506 13.00 -10.37 1.64
CA PRO A 506 12.75 -8.96 1.38
C PRO A 506 12.79 -8.58 -0.11
N SER A 507 13.27 -9.45 -1.00
CA SER A 507 13.29 -9.27 -2.45
C SER A 507 11.95 -9.55 -3.15
N ILE A 508 10.95 -10.08 -2.44
CA ILE A 508 9.67 -10.47 -3.05
C ILE A 508 9.03 -9.32 -3.83
N GLY A 509 8.65 -9.62 -5.09
CA GLY A 509 8.00 -8.67 -5.98
C GLY A 509 8.89 -7.50 -6.43
N LEU A 510 10.22 -7.62 -6.23
CA LEU A 510 11.19 -6.64 -6.71
C LEU A 510 11.74 -7.01 -8.08
N HIS A 511 11.87 -6.01 -8.91
CA HIS A 511 12.72 -6.09 -10.10
C HIS A 511 14.19 -6.00 -9.68
N SER A 512 15.13 -6.64 -10.41
CA SER A 512 16.57 -6.65 -10.09
C SER A 512 17.15 -5.25 -9.84
N ARG A 513 16.69 -4.22 -10.55
CA ARG A 513 17.07 -2.82 -10.28
C ARG A 513 16.72 -2.36 -8.87
N ASP A 514 15.57 -2.78 -8.35
CA ASP A 514 15.13 -2.40 -7.00
C ASP A 514 15.78 -3.31 -5.94
N THR A 515 16.17 -4.55 -6.31
CA THR A 515 16.99 -5.44 -5.48
C THR A 515 18.37 -4.85 -5.20
N ASP A 516 19.01 -4.23 -6.18
CA ASP A 516 20.30 -3.52 -5.98
C ASP A 516 20.19 -2.42 -4.90
N LYS A 517 19.09 -1.65 -4.90
CA LYS A 517 18.82 -0.63 -3.87
C LYS A 517 18.63 -1.27 -2.49
N LEU A 518 17.88 -2.38 -2.44
CA LEU A 518 17.67 -3.13 -1.19
C LEU A 518 18.99 -3.64 -0.63
N ILE A 519 19.88 -4.20 -1.46
CA ILE A 519 21.23 -4.65 -1.04
C ILE A 519 22.01 -3.49 -0.44
N HIS A 520 21.96 -2.32 -1.04
CA HIS A 520 22.63 -1.12 -0.51
C HIS A 520 22.11 -0.78 0.90
N VAL A 521 20.79 -0.82 1.10
CA VAL A 521 20.15 -0.57 2.41
C VAL A 521 20.54 -1.62 3.45
N LEU A 522 20.57 -2.90 3.09
CA LEU A 522 21.02 -3.98 4.00
C LEU A 522 22.49 -3.80 4.40
N ARG A 523 23.33 -3.34 3.48
CA ARG A 523 24.73 -3.00 3.75
C ARG A 523 24.88 -1.79 4.67
N GLN A 524 24.06 -0.74 4.48
CA GLN A 524 24.03 0.40 5.40
C GLN A 524 23.64 -0.04 6.81
N LEU A 525 22.62 -0.89 6.94
CA LEU A 525 22.18 -1.42 8.23
C LEU A 525 23.28 -2.22 8.94
N GLN A 526 24.05 -3.02 8.19
CA GLN A 526 25.21 -3.76 8.68
C GLN A 526 26.35 -2.82 9.12
N GLN A 527 26.66 -1.80 8.32
CA GLN A 527 27.73 -0.83 8.59
C GLN A 527 27.50 0.00 9.86
N LEU A 528 26.23 0.15 10.27
CA LEU A 528 25.88 0.73 11.57
C LEU A 528 26.28 -0.16 12.76
N GLY A 529 26.89 -1.33 12.54
CA GLY A 529 27.32 -2.27 13.59
C GLY A 529 26.24 -3.27 13.98
N ASN A 530 25.29 -3.55 13.09
CA ASN A 530 24.25 -4.55 13.29
C ASN A 530 24.59 -5.88 12.63
N THR A 531 24.05 -6.96 13.17
CA THR A 531 24.04 -8.27 12.51
C THR A 531 22.77 -8.37 11.70
N VAL A 532 22.88 -8.63 10.38
CA VAL A 532 21.71 -8.69 9.48
C VAL A 532 21.61 -10.11 8.94
N ILE A 533 20.53 -10.79 9.30
CA ILE A 533 20.21 -12.14 8.81
C ILE A 533 19.04 -12.01 7.83
N VAL A 534 19.21 -12.54 6.64
CA VAL A 534 18.19 -12.53 5.59
C VAL A 534 17.87 -13.96 5.18
N VAL A 535 16.62 -14.36 5.28
CA VAL A 535 16.14 -15.62 4.67
C VAL A 535 15.83 -15.30 3.21
N GLU A 536 16.58 -15.90 2.27
CA GLU A 536 16.48 -15.49 0.86
C GLU A 536 16.79 -16.60 -0.13
N HIS A 537 16.25 -16.39 -1.34
CA HIS A 537 16.45 -17.24 -2.52
C HIS A 537 16.94 -16.48 -3.73
N ASP A 538 16.90 -15.14 -3.68
CA ASP A 538 17.36 -14.26 -4.76
C ASP A 538 18.89 -14.31 -4.89
N GLU A 539 19.37 -14.57 -6.13
CA GLU A 539 20.79 -14.73 -6.42
C GLU A 539 21.59 -13.47 -6.11
N GLU A 540 21.04 -12.29 -6.39
CA GLU A 540 21.74 -11.02 -6.21
C GLU A 540 21.99 -10.75 -4.72
N ILE A 541 20.99 -11.01 -3.86
CA ILE A 541 21.14 -10.88 -2.40
C ILE A 541 22.08 -11.94 -1.83
N ILE A 542 21.97 -13.20 -2.30
CA ILE A 542 22.89 -14.28 -1.87
C ILE A 542 24.32 -13.92 -2.23
N ARG A 543 24.59 -13.43 -3.45
CA ARG A 543 25.93 -13.00 -3.91
C ARG A 543 26.44 -11.74 -3.17
N ALA A 544 25.55 -10.94 -2.61
CA ALA A 544 25.90 -9.79 -1.79
C ALA A 544 26.22 -10.13 -0.32
N ALA A 545 25.97 -11.36 0.14
CA ALA A 545 26.21 -11.77 1.52
C ALA A 545 27.71 -11.88 1.86
N ASP A 546 28.05 -11.69 3.14
CA ASP A 546 29.37 -12.02 3.66
C ASP A 546 29.46 -13.50 4.03
N TYR A 547 28.36 -14.06 4.55
CA TYR A 547 28.31 -15.40 5.08
C TYR A 547 27.01 -16.10 4.69
N ILE A 548 27.08 -17.35 4.32
CA ILE A 548 25.93 -18.17 3.92
C ILE A 548 25.73 -19.33 4.87
N ILE A 549 24.47 -19.61 5.19
CA ILE A 549 24.02 -20.82 5.90
C ILE A 549 22.98 -21.48 5.01
N ASP A 550 23.30 -22.65 4.46
CA ASP A 550 22.40 -23.42 3.61
C ASP A 550 21.80 -24.59 4.37
N ILE A 551 20.45 -24.61 4.44
CA ILE A 551 19.67 -25.63 5.14
C ILE A 551 19.07 -26.60 4.13
N GLY A 552 19.37 -27.89 4.31
CA GLY A 552 18.93 -28.94 3.37
C GLY A 552 19.13 -30.33 3.94
N PRO A 553 19.49 -31.30 3.11
CA PRO A 553 19.65 -31.24 1.65
C PRO A 553 18.34 -31.21 0.87
N GLN A 554 17.23 -31.60 1.49
CA GLN A 554 15.90 -31.62 0.88
C GLN A 554 14.87 -30.87 1.78
N ALA A 555 13.59 -31.01 1.48
CA ALA A 555 12.50 -30.40 2.21
C ALA A 555 11.88 -31.33 3.28
N GLY A 556 11.19 -30.77 4.26
CA GLY A 556 10.46 -31.47 5.30
C GLY A 556 11.36 -32.38 6.14
N ARG A 557 11.00 -33.66 6.32
CA ARG A 557 11.76 -34.62 7.13
C ARG A 557 13.16 -34.92 6.59
N LEU A 558 13.38 -34.74 5.30
CA LEU A 558 14.68 -34.95 4.64
C LEU A 558 15.55 -33.70 4.63
N GLY A 559 15.01 -32.58 5.13
CA GLY A 559 15.71 -31.31 5.38
C GLY A 559 16.18 -31.19 6.82
N GLY A 560 16.39 -29.95 7.26
CA GLY A 560 16.73 -29.61 8.64
C GLY A 560 18.18 -29.83 9.05
N GLU A 561 19.08 -30.09 8.09
CA GLU A 561 20.53 -30.19 8.31
C GLU A 561 21.23 -28.95 7.73
N VAL A 562 22.32 -28.52 8.33
CA VAL A 562 23.23 -27.54 7.72
C VAL A 562 24.08 -28.29 6.68
N VAL A 563 23.81 -28.00 5.40
CA VAL A 563 24.54 -28.62 4.27
C VAL A 563 25.77 -27.82 3.84
N PHE A 564 25.74 -26.53 4.13
CA PHE A 564 26.87 -25.63 3.95
C PHE A 564 26.78 -24.45 4.94
N GLN A 565 27.93 -24.03 5.50
CA GLN A 565 28.10 -22.75 6.20
C GLN A 565 29.50 -22.21 5.93
N GLY A 566 29.62 -20.92 5.65
CA GLY A 566 30.93 -20.32 5.41
C GLY A 566 30.89 -18.96 4.75
N ASP A 567 32.08 -18.41 4.54
CA ASP A 567 32.28 -17.19 3.80
C ASP A 567 31.98 -17.41 2.31
N LEU A 568 31.19 -16.52 1.73
CA LEU A 568 30.76 -16.61 0.32
C LEU A 568 31.94 -16.51 -0.64
N GLN A 569 32.86 -15.57 -0.42
CA GLN A 569 33.98 -15.34 -1.35
C GLN A 569 34.94 -16.53 -1.37
N GLN A 570 35.18 -17.12 -0.20
CA GLN A 570 35.96 -18.33 -0.07
C GLN A 570 35.30 -19.49 -0.82
N MET A 571 34.00 -19.69 -0.65
CA MET A 571 33.21 -20.74 -1.34
C MET A 571 33.28 -20.60 -2.85
N LEU A 572 33.11 -19.38 -3.36
CA LEU A 572 33.20 -19.11 -4.81
C LEU A 572 34.60 -19.34 -5.38
N ALA A 573 35.65 -19.09 -4.59
CA ALA A 573 37.05 -19.34 -5.00
C ALA A 573 37.38 -20.85 -4.99
N GLU A 574 36.96 -21.57 -3.97
CA GLU A 574 37.26 -23.01 -3.78
C GLU A 574 36.45 -23.94 -4.68
N LYS A 575 35.20 -23.52 -5.06
CA LYS A 575 34.24 -24.27 -5.90
C LYS A 575 34.14 -25.74 -5.47
N PRO A 576 33.65 -26.06 -4.27
CA PRO A 576 33.60 -27.44 -3.76
C PRO A 576 32.81 -28.34 -4.72
N GLN A 577 33.45 -29.40 -5.21
CA GLN A 577 32.91 -30.31 -6.24
C GLN A 577 31.94 -31.35 -5.67
N ASP A 578 32.18 -31.81 -4.44
CA ASP A 578 31.37 -32.85 -3.81
C ASP A 578 30.52 -32.27 -2.70
N THR A 579 29.50 -31.45 -3.12
CA THR A 579 28.61 -30.79 -2.17
C THR A 579 27.18 -31.34 -2.22
N ARG A 580 26.53 -31.45 -1.07
CA ARG A 580 25.09 -31.74 -0.95
C ARG A 580 24.23 -30.49 -1.06
N SER A 581 24.84 -29.28 -1.09
CA SER A 581 24.18 -27.99 -1.18
C SER A 581 23.79 -27.68 -2.63
N TYR A 582 22.49 -27.57 -2.88
CA TYR A 582 22.00 -27.08 -4.18
C TYR A 582 22.37 -25.61 -4.41
N THR A 583 22.33 -24.77 -3.37
CA THR A 583 22.75 -23.37 -3.47
C THR A 583 24.18 -23.25 -3.99
N VAL A 584 25.12 -24.01 -3.39
CA VAL A 584 26.53 -24.00 -3.83
C VAL A 584 26.65 -24.47 -5.29
N LYS A 585 25.94 -25.52 -5.68
CA LYS A 585 25.96 -26.03 -7.08
C LYS A 585 25.52 -24.96 -8.08
N TYR A 586 24.44 -24.22 -7.79
CA TYR A 586 23.95 -23.17 -8.69
C TYR A 586 24.89 -21.95 -8.69
N LEU A 587 25.37 -21.49 -7.54
CA LEU A 587 26.28 -20.33 -7.45
C LEU A 587 27.65 -20.58 -8.09
N THR A 588 28.12 -21.84 -8.12
CA THR A 588 29.40 -22.23 -8.73
C THR A 588 29.26 -22.68 -10.19
N GLY A 589 28.05 -22.69 -10.74
CA GLY A 589 27.78 -23.10 -12.14
C GLY A 589 27.80 -24.60 -12.39
N GLN A 590 27.80 -25.45 -11.34
CA GLN A 590 27.70 -26.93 -11.50
C GLN A 590 26.29 -27.36 -11.92
N GLU A 591 25.28 -26.63 -11.52
CA GLU A 591 23.91 -26.73 -12.01
C GLU A 591 23.44 -25.35 -12.48
N THR A 592 22.69 -25.33 -13.59
CA THR A 592 22.11 -24.12 -14.17
C THR A 592 20.69 -24.37 -14.64
N ILE A 593 19.90 -23.32 -14.76
CA ILE A 593 18.61 -23.35 -15.47
C ILE A 593 18.93 -23.03 -16.93
N ALA A 594 18.88 -24.10 -17.77
CA ALA A 594 19.21 -23.99 -19.19
C ALA A 594 18.20 -23.10 -19.94
N LEU A 595 18.69 -22.40 -20.97
CA LEU A 595 17.83 -21.74 -21.94
C LEU A 595 17.05 -22.79 -22.75
N PRO A 596 15.80 -22.48 -23.17
CA PRO A 596 15.11 -23.32 -24.14
C PRO A 596 15.90 -23.40 -25.47
N ASP A 597 15.87 -24.57 -26.10
CA ASP A 597 16.58 -24.79 -27.40
C ASP A 597 16.05 -23.85 -28.49
N SER A 598 14.78 -23.44 -28.41
CA SER A 598 14.16 -22.50 -29.32
C SER A 598 12.98 -21.80 -28.68
N VAL A 599 12.70 -20.55 -29.07
CA VAL A 599 11.48 -19.81 -28.72
C VAL A 599 10.34 -20.39 -29.54
N ARG A 600 9.19 -20.65 -28.89
CA ARG A 600 7.99 -21.14 -29.59
C ARG A 600 7.42 -20.07 -30.48
N PRO A 601 7.18 -20.35 -31.80
CA PRO A 601 6.53 -19.40 -32.68
C PRO A 601 5.06 -19.29 -32.34
N TRP A 602 4.50 -18.10 -32.52
CA TRP A 602 3.07 -17.86 -32.35
C TRP A 602 2.50 -17.04 -33.52
N THR A 603 1.23 -17.26 -33.83
CA THR A 603 0.48 -16.52 -34.85
C THR A 603 -0.81 -15.94 -34.28
N ASN A 604 -1.41 -16.62 -33.31
CA ASN A 604 -2.67 -16.24 -32.69
C ASN A 604 -2.41 -15.45 -31.40
N TYR A 605 -3.25 -14.45 -31.16
CA TYR A 605 -3.13 -13.58 -30.00
C TYR A 605 -4.47 -12.97 -29.59
N ILE A 606 -4.55 -12.51 -28.35
CA ILE A 606 -5.59 -11.63 -27.85
C ILE A 606 -4.95 -10.27 -27.54
N GLU A 607 -5.56 -9.19 -28.03
CA GLU A 607 -5.07 -7.84 -27.84
C GLU A 607 -5.98 -7.04 -26.92
N VAL A 608 -5.40 -6.44 -25.89
CA VAL A 608 -6.07 -5.43 -25.05
C VAL A 608 -5.81 -4.08 -25.68
N LYS A 609 -6.88 -3.36 -26.07
CA LYS A 609 -6.81 -2.04 -26.69
C LYS A 609 -7.05 -0.93 -25.67
N GLY A 610 -6.22 0.10 -25.72
CA GLY A 610 -6.40 1.34 -24.99
C GLY A 610 -6.49 1.18 -23.46
N ALA A 611 -5.70 0.30 -22.86
CA ALA A 611 -5.67 0.08 -21.43
C ALA A 611 -5.26 1.35 -20.67
N ARG A 612 -6.14 1.84 -19.77
CA ARG A 612 -6.00 3.18 -19.16
C ARG A 612 -6.22 3.21 -17.65
N ALA A 613 -6.54 2.08 -17.03
CA ALA A 613 -6.77 2.01 -15.60
C ALA A 613 -5.51 2.37 -14.78
N ASN A 614 -5.70 3.03 -13.66
CA ASN A 614 -4.66 3.48 -12.74
C ASN A 614 -3.59 4.34 -13.45
N ASN A 615 -2.33 3.86 -13.51
CA ASN A 615 -1.23 4.57 -14.15
C ASN A 615 -1.01 4.22 -15.62
N LEU A 616 -1.78 3.29 -16.20
CA LEU A 616 -1.66 2.92 -17.61
C LEU A 616 -2.07 4.07 -18.55
N ARG A 617 -1.29 4.28 -19.61
CA ARG A 617 -1.40 5.45 -20.49
C ARG A 617 -2.09 5.19 -21.82
N GLY A 618 -3.10 4.32 -21.85
CA GLY A 618 -3.84 3.99 -23.07
C GLY A 618 -3.05 3.06 -23.98
N ILE A 619 -2.39 2.07 -23.40
CA ILE A 619 -1.52 1.14 -24.11
C ILE A 619 -2.31 0.03 -24.80
N ASP A 620 -1.78 -0.42 -25.95
CA ASP A 620 -2.23 -1.61 -26.68
C ASP A 620 -1.24 -2.73 -26.41
N VAL A 621 -1.73 -3.91 -26.01
CA VAL A 621 -0.88 -5.04 -25.62
C VAL A 621 -1.42 -6.34 -26.19
N ARG A 622 -0.57 -7.11 -26.88
CA ARG A 622 -0.87 -8.44 -27.42
C ARG A 622 -0.41 -9.53 -26.47
N PHE A 623 -1.28 -10.47 -26.20
CA PHE A 623 -1.01 -11.70 -25.46
C PHE A 623 -1.04 -12.87 -26.41
N PRO A 624 0.15 -13.39 -26.86
CA PRO A 624 0.24 -14.56 -27.72
C PRO A 624 -0.38 -15.80 -27.08
N LEU A 625 -0.99 -16.65 -27.91
CA LEU A 625 -1.63 -17.91 -27.49
C LEU A 625 -0.68 -19.10 -27.65
N ASN A 626 -0.87 -20.15 -26.81
CA ASN A 626 -0.12 -21.41 -26.79
C ASN A 626 1.40 -21.25 -26.55
N VAL A 627 1.79 -20.20 -25.86
CA VAL A 627 3.19 -19.90 -25.49
C VAL A 627 3.24 -19.37 -24.04
N MET A 628 4.46 -19.20 -23.54
CA MET A 628 4.74 -18.57 -22.25
C MET A 628 5.04 -17.08 -22.44
N THR A 629 4.09 -16.22 -22.07
CA THR A 629 4.25 -14.77 -22.05
C THR A 629 4.59 -14.32 -20.64
N VAL A 630 5.69 -13.58 -20.48
CA VAL A 630 6.07 -12.98 -19.19
C VAL A 630 5.85 -11.48 -19.23
N VAL A 631 5.05 -10.97 -18.29
CA VAL A 631 4.84 -9.52 -18.06
C VAL A 631 5.75 -9.07 -16.95
N THR A 632 6.70 -8.22 -17.27
CA THR A 632 7.74 -7.74 -16.34
C THR A 632 7.82 -6.22 -16.30
N GLY A 633 8.77 -5.68 -15.56
CA GLY A 633 9.04 -4.26 -15.41
C GLY A 633 9.17 -3.85 -13.95
N VAL A 634 9.61 -2.64 -13.71
CA VAL A 634 9.89 -2.12 -12.35
C VAL A 634 8.64 -2.14 -11.44
N SER A 635 8.87 -2.08 -10.13
CA SER A 635 7.77 -2.03 -9.15
C SER A 635 6.86 -0.80 -9.39
N GLY A 636 5.54 -1.01 -9.38
CA GLY A 636 4.56 0.06 -9.65
C GLY A 636 4.41 0.46 -11.13
N SER A 637 4.97 -0.26 -12.11
CA SER A 637 4.85 0.06 -13.54
C SER A 637 3.48 -0.23 -14.15
N GLY A 638 2.58 -0.96 -13.46
CA GLY A 638 1.22 -1.23 -13.93
C GLY A 638 0.94 -2.68 -14.32
N LYS A 639 1.85 -3.63 -14.08
CA LYS A 639 1.73 -5.06 -14.44
C LYS A 639 0.42 -5.70 -13.97
N SER A 640 0.15 -5.65 -12.66
CA SER A 640 -1.06 -6.24 -12.08
C SER A 640 -2.32 -5.54 -12.55
N THR A 641 -2.27 -4.24 -12.83
CA THR A 641 -3.38 -3.49 -13.42
C THR A 641 -3.70 -4.01 -14.83
N LEU A 642 -2.69 -4.19 -15.68
CA LEU A 642 -2.89 -4.70 -17.04
C LEU A 642 -3.41 -6.15 -17.03
N VAL A 643 -2.76 -7.03 -16.29
CA VAL A 643 -3.02 -8.48 -16.37
C VAL A 643 -4.24 -8.87 -15.55
N ARG A 644 -4.30 -8.48 -14.26
CA ARG A 644 -5.37 -8.89 -13.35
C ARG A 644 -6.62 -8.01 -13.50
N ASP A 645 -6.44 -6.66 -13.42
CA ASP A 645 -7.59 -5.77 -13.30
C ASP A 645 -8.26 -5.50 -14.66
N ILE A 646 -7.53 -5.61 -15.79
CA ILE A 646 -8.09 -5.44 -17.13
C ILE A 646 -8.24 -6.80 -17.83
N PHE A 647 -7.13 -7.44 -18.22
CA PHE A 647 -7.16 -8.61 -19.10
C PHE A 647 -7.97 -9.78 -18.51
N TYR A 648 -7.63 -10.20 -17.29
CA TYR A 648 -8.33 -11.32 -16.62
C TYR A 648 -9.83 -11.04 -16.44
N ARG A 649 -10.19 -9.88 -15.90
CA ARG A 649 -11.60 -9.53 -15.65
C ARG A 649 -12.38 -9.36 -16.95
N ALA A 650 -11.77 -8.80 -17.98
CA ALA A 650 -12.40 -8.64 -19.29
C ALA A 650 -12.66 -10.00 -19.95
N MET A 651 -11.67 -10.91 -19.92
CA MET A 651 -11.81 -12.27 -20.47
C MET A 651 -12.86 -13.10 -19.71
N LYS A 652 -12.87 -13.03 -18.37
CA LYS A 652 -13.92 -13.72 -17.57
C LYS A 652 -15.33 -13.30 -17.98
N ARG A 653 -15.53 -12.02 -18.22
CA ARG A 653 -16.83 -11.51 -18.70
C ARG A 653 -17.16 -11.94 -20.11
N GLN A 654 -16.17 -12.11 -20.96
CA GLN A 654 -16.36 -12.65 -22.31
C GLN A 654 -16.92 -14.09 -22.29
N PHE A 655 -16.62 -14.86 -21.23
CA PHE A 655 -17.16 -16.20 -21.01
C PHE A 655 -18.45 -16.24 -20.18
N ASP A 656 -19.15 -15.12 -20.03
CA ASP A 656 -20.38 -14.96 -19.25
C ASP A 656 -20.24 -15.37 -17.76
N GLU A 657 -19.01 -15.40 -17.23
CA GLU A 657 -18.78 -15.67 -15.82
C GLU A 657 -18.99 -14.43 -14.96
N VAL A 658 -19.44 -14.65 -13.71
CA VAL A 658 -19.55 -13.58 -12.73
C VAL A 658 -18.16 -13.12 -12.33
N ALA A 659 -17.79 -11.92 -12.78
CA ALA A 659 -16.50 -11.31 -12.44
C ALA A 659 -16.67 -9.84 -12.09
N ASP A 660 -15.71 -9.32 -11.31
CA ASP A 660 -15.58 -7.88 -11.08
C ASP A 660 -15.47 -7.15 -12.40
N ARG A 661 -15.86 -5.88 -12.39
CA ARG A 661 -15.73 -5.03 -13.58
C ARG A 661 -14.25 -4.84 -13.93
N PRO A 662 -13.87 -4.97 -15.21
CA PRO A 662 -12.51 -4.66 -15.64
C PRO A 662 -12.21 -3.18 -15.46
N GLY A 663 -10.93 -2.86 -15.31
CA GLY A 663 -10.44 -1.49 -15.34
C GLY A 663 -10.69 -0.83 -16.71
N GLU A 664 -10.36 0.42 -16.83
CA GLU A 664 -10.63 1.22 -18.05
C GLU A 664 -9.80 0.73 -19.24
N PHE A 665 -10.47 0.38 -20.34
CA PHE A 665 -9.88 -0.03 -21.62
C PHE A 665 -10.91 0.11 -22.75
N LEU A 666 -10.46 0.11 -24.01
CA LEU A 666 -11.37 0.23 -25.17
C LEU A 666 -12.06 -1.08 -25.48
N GLY A 667 -11.34 -2.19 -25.54
CA GLY A 667 -11.91 -3.50 -25.91
C GLY A 667 -10.85 -4.60 -26.02
N LEU A 668 -11.32 -5.83 -26.22
CA LEU A 668 -10.52 -6.99 -26.57
C LEU A 668 -10.67 -7.28 -28.06
N GLU A 669 -9.55 -7.56 -28.73
CA GLU A 669 -9.50 -7.94 -30.15
C GLU A 669 -8.68 -9.22 -30.33
N GLY A 670 -8.79 -9.85 -31.54
CA GLY A 670 -8.00 -11.02 -31.89
C GLY A 670 -8.77 -12.34 -31.76
N ASP A 671 -8.02 -13.41 -31.44
CA ASP A 671 -8.49 -14.81 -31.55
C ASP A 671 -9.23 -15.30 -30.30
N LEU A 672 -10.20 -14.52 -29.79
CA LEU A 672 -10.97 -14.81 -28.58
C LEU A 672 -11.64 -16.18 -28.58
N GLN A 673 -12.03 -16.68 -29.78
CA GLN A 673 -12.75 -17.95 -29.93
C GLN A 673 -11.87 -19.18 -29.66
N MET A 674 -10.55 -19.05 -29.73
CA MET A 674 -9.60 -20.14 -29.51
C MET A 674 -9.45 -20.50 -28.03
N VAL A 675 -9.90 -19.65 -27.15
CA VAL A 675 -9.83 -19.85 -25.71
C VAL A 675 -11.22 -20.12 -25.15
N LYS A 676 -11.33 -21.07 -24.22
CA LYS A 676 -12.59 -21.45 -23.59
C LYS A 676 -12.67 -21.08 -22.13
N ASN A 677 -11.53 -20.88 -21.47
CA ASN A 677 -11.49 -20.54 -20.05
C ASN A 677 -10.27 -19.68 -19.72
N ILE A 678 -10.34 -18.96 -18.62
CA ILE A 678 -9.22 -18.20 -18.05
C ILE A 678 -9.18 -18.40 -16.53
N GLU A 679 -8.01 -18.75 -16.00
CA GLU A 679 -7.80 -18.99 -14.59
C GLU A 679 -6.68 -18.12 -14.02
N PHE A 680 -6.93 -17.52 -12.85
CA PHE A 680 -5.94 -16.73 -12.12
C PHE A 680 -5.40 -17.53 -10.95
N VAL A 681 -4.13 -17.89 -11.02
CA VAL A 681 -3.42 -18.68 -10.01
C VAL A 681 -2.60 -17.74 -9.13
N ASP A 682 -3.21 -17.30 -8.03
CA ASP A 682 -2.61 -16.41 -7.04
C ASP A 682 -2.07 -17.16 -5.82
N GLN A 683 -1.41 -16.41 -4.93
CA GLN A 683 -0.81 -16.91 -3.69
C GLN A 683 -1.82 -17.05 -2.53
N ASN A 684 -3.11 -16.72 -2.75
CA ASN A 684 -4.13 -16.84 -1.72
C ASN A 684 -4.33 -18.30 -1.30
N PRO A 685 -4.68 -18.57 -0.04
CA PRO A 685 -4.98 -19.93 0.42
C PRO A 685 -6.02 -20.63 -0.44
N ILE A 686 -5.86 -21.94 -0.65
CA ILE A 686 -6.75 -22.80 -1.46
C ILE A 686 -8.18 -22.93 -0.90
N GLY A 687 -8.47 -22.29 0.23
CA GLY A 687 -9.81 -22.20 0.83
C GLY A 687 -9.82 -21.27 2.02
N LYS A 688 -11.01 -20.74 2.35
CA LYS A 688 -11.20 -19.79 3.47
C LYS A 688 -11.25 -20.47 4.84
N SER A 689 -11.42 -21.80 4.90
CA SER A 689 -11.54 -22.58 6.14
C SER A 689 -10.20 -23.16 6.55
N SER A 690 -9.89 -23.16 7.86
CA SER A 690 -8.79 -23.88 8.48
C SER A 690 -8.76 -25.38 8.14
N ARG A 691 -9.90 -25.93 7.71
CA ARG A 691 -10.08 -27.33 7.28
C ARG A 691 -9.71 -27.58 5.81
N SER A 692 -9.49 -26.53 5.02
CA SER A 692 -9.02 -26.69 3.64
C SER A 692 -7.59 -27.24 3.62
N ASN A 693 -7.34 -28.23 2.78
CA ASN A 693 -6.05 -28.90 2.68
C ASN A 693 -5.74 -29.40 1.25
N PRO A 694 -4.48 -29.69 0.93
CA PRO A 694 -4.06 -30.08 -0.42
C PRO A 694 -4.78 -31.32 -0.95
N VAL A 695 -4.94 -32.38 -0.16
CA VAL A 695 -5.53 -33.66 -0.63
C VAL A 695 -7.01 -33.53 -1.01
N THR A 696 -7.74 -32.64 -0.32
CA THR A 696 -9.14 -32.33 -0.67
C THR A 696 -9.20 -31.49 -1.95
N TYR A 697 -8.33 -30.49 -2.08
CA TYR A 697 -8.31 -29.59 -3.23
C TYR A 697 -8.06 -30.34 -4.54
N ILE A 698 -7.08 -31.26 -4.59
CA ILE A 698 -6.80 -32.08 -5.78
C ILE A 698 -7.77 -33.24 -5.95
N LYS A 699 -8.83 -33.35 -5.14
CA LYS A 699 -9.86 -34.39 -5.17
C LYS A 699 -9.35 -35.84 -4.99
N ALA A 700 -8.21 -36.00 -4.36
CA ALA A 700 -7.69 -37.33 -4.00
C ALA A 700 -8.35 -37.88 -2.72
N TYR A 701 -8.82 -36.99 -1.82
CA TYR A 701 -9.45 -37.38 -0.57
C TYR A 701 -10.75 -38.15 -0.76
N ASP A 702 -11.50 -37.89 -1.82
CA ASP A 702 -12.73 -38.61 -2.13
C ASP A 702 -12.46 -40.11 -2.36
N GLU A 703 -11.37 -40.47 -3.03
CA GLU A 703 -10.98 -41.85 -3.25
C GLU A 703 -10.48 -42.49 -1.92
N ILE A 704 -9.74 -41.75 -1.11
CA ILE A 704 -9.27 -42.20 0.20
C ILE A 704 -10.47 -42.51 1.11
N ARG A 705 -11.48 -41.62 1.18
CA ARG A 705 -12.69 -41.85 1.98
C ARG A 705 -13.47 -43.08 1.53
N LYS A 706 -13.61 -43.31 0.21
CA LYS A 706 -14.23 -44.50 -0.34
C LYS A 706 -13.46 -45.77 0.05
N LEU A 707 -12.12 -45.72 0.03
CA LEU A 707 -11.27 -46.83 0.42
C LEU A 707 -11.45 -47.24 1.88
N PHE A 708 -11.51 -46.23 2.79
CA PHE A 708 -11.74 -46.49 4.22
C PHE A 708 -13.17 -46.99 4.50
N ALA A 709 -14.17 -46.47 3.80
CA ALA A 709 -15.56 -46.93 3.94
C ALA A 709 -15.75 -48.37 3.42
N ALA A 710 -14.91 -48.85 2.50
CA ALA A 710 -14.95 -50.19 1.99
C ALA A 710 -14.28 -51.22 2.92
N GLN A 711 -13.63 -50.80 4.00
CA GLN A 711 -13.00 -51.74 4.96
C GLN A 711 -14.05 -52.56 5.73
N PRO A 712 -13.75 -53.79 6.08
CA PRO A 712 -14.70 -54.68 6.77
C PRO A 712 -15.31 -54.09 8.04
N LEU A 713 -14.48 -53.44 8.88
CA LEU A 713 -14.96 -52.84 10.11
C LEU A 713 -15.90 -51.64 9.82
N SER A 714 -15.61 -50.86 8.79
CA SER A 714 -16.50 -49.76 8.36
C SER A 714 -17.86 -50.27 7.93
N GLN A 715 -17.90 -51.40 7.19
CA GLN A 715 -19.15 -52.01 6.74
C GLN A 715 -19.97 -52.53 7.94
N GLN A 716 -19.30 -53.16 8.90
CA GLN A 716 -19.96 -53.63 10.13
C GLN A 716 -20.52 -52.50 10.98
N MET A 717 -19.83 -51.41 11.08
CA MET A 717 -20.24 -50.23 11.85
C MET A 717 -21.16 -49.28 11.06
N GLY A 718 -21.42 -49.55 9.79
CA GLY A 718 -22.28 -48.71 8.95
C GLY A 718 -21.64 -47.36 8.57
N PHE A 719 -20.30 -47.28 8.58
CA PHE A 719 -19.60 -46.03 8.25
C PHE A 719 -19.58 -45.81 6.72
N THR A 720 -20.25 -44.77 6.27
CA THR A 720 -20.22 -44.32 4.87
C THR A 720 -19.01 -43.42 4.60
N PRO A 721 -18.64 -43.11 3.34
CA PRO A 721 -17.56 -42.20 3.02
C PRO A 721 -17.70 -40.80 3.70
N GLY A 722 -18.93 -40.41 4.06
CA GLY A 722 -19.21 -39.17 4.79
C GLY A 722 -18.64 -39.12 6.20
N PHE A 723 -18.59 -40.26 6.88
CA PHE A 723 -18.00 -40.36 8.24
C PHE A 723 -16.51 -40.03 8.26
N PHE A 724 -15.79 -40.35 7.21
CA PHE A 724 -14.35 -40.07 7.06
C PHE A 724 -14.09 -38.63 6.57
N SER A 725 -15.11 -37.74 6.62
CA SER A 725 -14.96 -36.30 6.30
C SER A 725 -14.89 -35.51 7.61
N PHE A 726 -13.89 -34.64 7.73
CA PHE A 726 -13.81 -33.66 8.84
C PHE A 726 -14.69 -32.41 8.57
N ASN A 727 -15.37 -32.31 7.45
CA ASN A 727 -16.30 -31.22 7.11
C ASN A 727 -17.75 -31.55 7.43
N THR A 728 -18.13 -32.81 7.48
CA THR A 728 -19.50 -33.28 7.72
C THR A 728 -19.64 -33.89 9.11
N GLU A 729 -20.84 -33.79 9.69
CA GLU A 729 -21.14 -34.42 10.96
C GLU A 729 -21.18 -35.96 10.82
N GLY A 730 -20.91 -36.63 11.92
CA GLY A 730 -20.88 -38.08 11.99
C GLY A 730 -19.60 -38.62 12.60
N GLY A 731 -18.50 -38.60 11.83
CA GLY A 731 -17.21 -39.15 12.27
C GLY A 731 -16.20 -38.13 12.78
N ARG A 732 -16.41 -36.83 12.54
CA ARG A 732 -15.52 -35.76 13.05
C ARG A 732 -15.67 -35.55 14.57
N CYS A 733 -14.63 -35.08 15.22
CA CYS A 733 -14.70 -34.61 16.60
C CYS A 733 -15.73 -33.48 16.70
N GLU A 734 -16.62 -33.53 17.67
CA GLU A 734 -17.70 -32.55 17.83
C GLU A 734 -17.22 -31.25 18.45
N GLU A 735 -16.25 -31.31 19.37
CA GLU A 735 -15.68 -30.14 20.04
C GLU A 735 -14.94 -29.23 19.06
N CYS A 736 -13.89 -29.72 18.40
CA CYS A 736 -13.13 -28.94 17.41
C CYS A 736 -13.76 -28.94 16.02
N LYS A 737 -14.89 -29.60 15.82
CA LYS A 737 -15.60 -29.71 14.52
C LYS A 737 -14.70 -30.18 13.37
N GLY A 738 -13.70 -31.00 13.67
CA GLY A 738 -12.75 -31.54 12.70
C GLY A 738 -11.53 -30.68 12.42
N GLU A 739 -11.30 -29.62 13.17
CA GLU A 739 -10.11 -28.76 13.02
C GLU A 739 -8.86 -29.37 13.70
N GLY A 740 -9.05 -30.15 14.76
CA GLY A 740 -7.99 -30.69 15.60
C GLY A 740 -7.47 -29.69 16.64
N THR A 741 -7.81 -28.43 16.50
CA THR A 741 -7.41 -27.33 17.40
C THR A 741 -8.63 -26.49 17.78
N VAL A 742 -8.53 -25.80 18.91
CA VAL A 742 -9.52 -24.82 19.38
C VAL A 742 -8.84 -23.47 19.45
N THR A 743 -9.40 -22.48 18.77
CA THR A 743 -8.88 -21.11 18.79
C THR A 743 -9.59 -20.31 19.86
N VAL A 744 -8.83 -19.74 20.78
CA VAL A 744 -9.32 -18.79 21.80
C VAL A 744 -9.02 -17.38 21.30
N GLU A 745 -10.06 -16.66 20.91
CA GLU A 745 -9.95 -15.27 20.47
C GLU A 745 -9.58 -14.36 21.65
N MET A 746 -8.52 -13.58 21.50
CA MET A 746 -8.00 -12.64 22.48
C MET A 746 -8.24 -11.21 22.01
N GLN A 747 -8.99 -10.40 22.79
CA GLN A 747 -9.41 -9.05 22.38
C GLN A 747 -8.24 -8.08 22.10
N PHE A 748 -7.07 -8.28 22.72
CA PHE A 748 -5.92 -7.36 22.64
C PHE A 748 -4.58 -8.05 22.32
N MET A 749 -4.59 -9.36 22.06
CA MET A 749 -3.39 -10.15 21.71
C MET A 749 -3.68 -11.09 20.53
N ALA A 750 -2.66 -11.72 20.00
CA ALA A 750 -2.85 -12.76 18.99
C ALA A 750 -3.69 -13.91 19.55
N ASP A 751 -4.57 -14.47 18.71
CA ASP A 751 -5.41 -15.60 19.09
C ASP A 751 -4.55 -16.80 19.53
N LEU A 752 -4.97 -17.46 20.61
CA LEU A 752 -4.30 -18.65 21.13
C LEU A 752 -4.90 -19.90 20.49
N VAL A 753 -4.09 -20.66 19.78
CA VAL A 753 -4.49 -21.92 19.17
C VAL A 753 -4.04 -23.07 20.06
N LEU A 754 -4.97 -23.79 20.63
CA LEU A 754 -4.72 -24.94 21.51
C LEU A 754 -5.10 -26.24 20.81
N GLU A 755 -4.40 -27.31 21.14
CA GLU A 755 -4.80 -28.66 20.72
C GLU A 755 -6.14 -29.03 21.37
N CYS A 756 -7.03 -29.66 20.59
CA CYS A 756 -8.35 -30.08 21.10
C CYS A 756 -8.20 -31.19 22.15
N GLU A 757 -8.71 -30.97 23.35
CA GLU A 757 -8.60 -31.92 24.46
C GLU A 757 -9.34 -33.24 24.20
N SER A 758 -10.48 -33.21 23.47
CA SER A 758 -11.28 -34.43 23.17
C SER A 758 -10.64 -35.37 22.15
N CYS A 759 -10.03 -34.82 21.10
CA CYS A 759 -9.49 -35.67 20.03
C CYS A 759 -7.95 -35.65 19.99
N HIS A 760 -7.27 -34.89 20.84
CA HIS A 760 -5.81 -34.76 20.87
C HIS A 760 -5.23 -34.54 19.46
N GLY A 761 -5.74 -33.54 18.77
CA GLY A 761 -5.33 -33.17 17.42
C GLY A 761 -5.79 -34.09 16.30
N LYS A 762 -6.41 -35.23 16.60
CA LYS A 762 -6.72 -36.29 15.62
C LYS A 762 -7.92 -36.01 14.72
N ARG A 763 -8.70 -34.98 14.99
CA ARG A 763 -9.83 -34.48 14.18
C ARG A 763 -11.07 -35.38 14.11
N PHE A 764 -10.95 -36.68 14.39
CA PHE A 764 -12.02 -37.70 14.30
C PHE A 764 -12.34 -38.30 15.65
N LYS A 765 -13.50 -38.96 15.74
CA LYS A 765 -13.91 -39.73 16.89
C LYS A 765 -13.02 -40.98 17.01
N SER A 766 -12.82 -41.50 18.22
CA SER A 766 -11.99 -42.66 18.51
C SER A 766 -12.40 -43.91 17.72
N ASP A 767 -13.70 -44.20 17.64
CA ASP A 767 -14.26 -45.37 16.98
C ASP A 767 -13.93 -45.42 15.49
N LEU A 768 -13.90 -44.24 14.84
CA LEU A 768 -13.54 -44.14 13.43
C LEU A 768 -12.03 -44.43 13.20
N LEU A 769 -11.19 -44.10 14.17
CA LEU A 769 -9.74 -44.31 14.12
C LEU A 769 -9.34 -45.79 14.27
N GLU A 770 -10.28 -46.65 14.69
CA GLU A 770 -10.06 -48.10 14.72
C GLU A 770 -10.08 -48.72 13.32
N VAL A 771 -10.72 -48.07 12.35
CA VAL A 771 -10.70 -48.49 10.96
C VAL A 771 -9.31 -48.27 10.35
N LYS A 772 -8.69 -49.36 9.89
CA LYS A 772 -7.33 -49.35 9.32
C LYS A 772 -7.32 -49.93 7.90
N PHE A 773 -6.48 -49.32 7.08
CA PHE A 773 -6.08 -49.83 5.78
C PHE A 773 -4.55 -49.93 5.74
N GLY A 774 -3.99 -51.11 5.38
CA GLY A 774 -2.56 -51.32 5.41
C GLY A 774 -1.89 -51.04 6.78
N GLY A 775 -2.65 -51.22 7.87
CA GLY A 775 -2.18 -50.95 9.24
C GLY A 775 -2.29 -49.48 9.69
N GLN A 776 -2.69 -48.56 8.80
CA GLN A 776 -2.82 -47.11 9.07
C GLN A 776 -4.30 -46.68 9.15
N ASN A 777 -4.64 -45.80 10.08
CA ASN A 777 -5.96 -45.19 10.15
C ASN A 777 -6.03 -43.90 9.30
N ILE A 778 -7.21 -43.31 9.19
CA ILE A 778 -7.40 -42.08 8.36
C ILE A 778 -6.56 -40.89 8.83
N TYR A 779 -6.32 -40.76 10.14
CA TYR A 779 -5.47 -39.69 10.68
C TYR A 779 -3.99 -39.94 10.32
N ASP A 780 -3.52 -41.15 10.43
CA ASP A 780 -2.15 -41.53 10.05
C ASP A 780 -1.90 -41.20 8.57
N VAL A 781 -2.84 -41.56 7.69
CA VAL A 781 -2.78 -41.26 6.25
C VAL A 781 -2.76 -39.75 5.99
N LEU A 782 -3.60 -38.98 6.68
CA LEU A 782 -3.59 -37.50 6.54
C LEU A 782 -2.28 -36.84 7.04
N ASN A 783 -1.57 -37.48 7.96
CA ASN A 783 -0.27 -37.02 8.44
C ASN A 783 0.92 -37.49 7.57
N MET A 784 0.70 -38.42 6.62
CA MET A 784 1.74 -38.76 5.64
C MET A 784 2.07 -37.56 4.76
N THR A 785 3.36 -37.44 4.40
CA THR A 785 3.74 -36.56 3.32
C THR A 785 3.23 -37.08 1.99
N VAL A 786 3.15 -36.22 0.97
CA VAL A 786 2.72 -36.65 -0.39
C VAL A 786 3.60 -37.79 -0.89
N ASN A 787 4.93 -37.72 -0.69
CA ASN A 787 5.85 -38.82 -1.10
C ASN A 787 5.53 -40.12 -0.39
N GLN A 788 5.37 -40.09 0.95
CA GLN A 788 5.03 -41.26 1.74
C GLN A 788 3.68 -41.87 1.34
N ALA A 789 2.71 -40.99 1.07
CA ALA A 789 1.38 -41.45 0.66
C ALA A 789 1.39 -42.12 -0.72
N ILE A 790 2.17 -41.60 -1.67
CA ILE A 790 2.36 -42.25 -2.98
C ILE A 790 2.98 -43.65 -2.80
N GLU A 791 4.08 -43.78 -2.07
CA GLU A 791 4.74 -45.06 -1.77
C GLU A 791 3.78 -46.02 -1.05
N PHE A 792 3.04 -45.54 -0.05
CA PHE A 792 2.08 -46.34 0.70
C PHE A 792 0.95 -46.88 -0.17
N PHE A 793 0.31 -46.04 -0.99
CA PHE A 793 -0.80 -46.45 -1.84
C PHE A 793 -0.35 -47.33 -3.00
N ASP A 794 0.85 -47.11 -3.56
CA ASP A 794 1.42 -47.98 -4.60
C ASP A 794 1.74 -49.37 -4.04
N ALA A 795 2.33 -49.45 -2.85
CA ALA A 795 2.63 -50.71 -2.17
C ALA A 795 1.35 -51.53 -1.88
N HIS A 796 0.21 -50.89 -1.70
CA HIS A 796 -1.08 -51.54 -1.44
C HIS A 796 -2.00 -51.61 -2.68
N GLY A 797 -1.48 -51.37 -3.88
CA GLY A 797 -2.22 -51.51 -5.15
C GLY A 797 -3.27 -50.42 -5.43
N GLN A 798 -3.21 -49.29 -4.75
CA GLN A 798 -4.14 -48.16 -4.91
C GLN A 798 -3.62 -47.12 -5.90
N SER A 799 -3.21 -47.56 -7.09
CA SER A 799 -2.59 -46.70 -8.12
C SER A 799 -3.45 -45.52 -8.57
N LYS A 800 -4.78 -45.60 -8.39
CA LYS A 800 -5.68 -44.46 -8.68
C LYS A 800 -5.46 -43.26 -7.75
N ILE A 801 -5.18 -43.51 -6.47
CA ILE A 801 -4.88 -42.48 -5.48
C ILE A 801 -3.49 -41.93 -5.73
N SER A 802 -2.49 -42.78 -5.96
CA SER A 802 -1.12 -42.36 -6.25
C SER A 802 -1.05 -41.46 -7.49
N LYS A 803 -1.75 -41.77 -8.58
CA LYS A 803 -1.84 -40.96 -9.79
C LYS A 803 -2.41 -39.59 -9.52
N LYS A 804 -3.42 -39.47 -8.63
CA LYS A 804 -3.98 -38.16 -8.25
C LYS A 804 -3.03 -37.34 -7.37
N LEU A 805 -2.14 -38.00 -6.58
CA LEU A 805 -1.15 -37.33 -5.74
C LEU A 805 0.12 -36.93 -6.51
N LYS A 806 0.44 -37.63 -7.60
CA LYS A 806 1.66 -37.41 -8.40
C LYS A 806 1.89 -35.97 -8.84
N PRO A 807 0.88 -35.19 -9.31
CA PRO A 807 1.07 -33.78 -9.67
C PRO A 807 1.59 -32.92 -8.53
N LEU A 808 1.25 -33.20 -7.26
CA LEU A 808 1.82 -32.49 -6.10
C LEU A 808 3.33 -32.76 -5.97
N GLN A 809 3.77 -34.00 -6.24
CA GLN A 809 5.19 -34.35 -6.24
C GLN A 809 5.92 -33.65 -7.40
N ASP A 810 5.31 -33.64 -8.59
CA ASP A 810 5.91 -33.06 -9.80
C ASP A 810 6.16 -31.54 -9.67
N VAL A 811 5.28 -30.81 -8.95
CA VAL A 811 5.48 -29.38 -8.64
C VAL A 811 6.39 -29.14 -7.42
N GLY A 812 7.04 -30.16 -6.88
CA GLY A 812 7.97 -30.02 -5.78
C GLY A 812 7.33 -29.97 -4.38
N LEU A 813 6.06 -30.39 -4.22
CA LEU A 813 5.34 -30.41 -2.94
C LEU A 813 5.29 -31.81 -2.28
N GLY A 814 6.24 -32.70 -2.61
CA GLY A 814 6.31 -34.04 -2.05
C GLY A 814 6.46 -34.10 -0.53
N TYR A 815 6.90 -33.03 0.10
CA TYR A 815 7.17 -32.92 1.53
C TYR A 815 5.98 -32.50 2.39
N ILE A 816 4.94 -31.85 1.80
CA ILE A 816 3.78 -31.41 2.57
C ILE A 816 2.93 -32.59 3.02
N LYS A 817 2.25 -32.44 4.18
CA LYS A 817 1.32 -33.46 4.66
C LYS A 817 0.01 -33.39 3.89
N LEU A 818 -0.63 -34.53 3.62
CA LEU A 818 -1.92 -34.59 2.92
C LEU A 818 -3.01 -33.76 3.59
N GLY A 819 -3.09 -33.81 4.91
CA GLY A 819 -4.08 -33.10 5.73
C GLY A 819 -3.61 -31.75 6.26
N GLN A 820 -2.49 -31.20 5.78
CA GLN A 820 -1.98 -29.90 6.23
C GLN A 820 -2.97 -28.78 5.90
N SER A 821 -3.27 -27.94 6.89
CA SER A 821 -4.19 -26.80 6.68
C SER A 821 -3.60 -25.80 5.67
N SER A 822 -4.43 -25.30 4.75
CA SER A 822 -4.02 -24.29 3.76
C SER A 822 -3.50 -23.00 4.39
N ASN A 823 -3.94 -22.66 5.61
CA ASN A 823 -3.48 -21.49 6.32
C ASN A 823 -2.03 -21.61 6.84
N THR A 824 -1.50 -22.82 6.91
CA THR A 824 -0.12 -23.12 7.31
C THR A 824 0.84 -23.26 6.12
N LEU A 825 0.31 -23.22 4.90
CA LEU A 825 1.09 -23.21 3.68
C LEU A 825 1.54 -21.81 3.33
N SER A 826 2.75 -21.66 2.82
CA SER A 826 3.21 -20.38 2.26
C SER A 826 2.40 -19.99 1.01
N GLY A 827 2.46 -18.74 0.59
CA GLY A 827 1.78 -18.27 -0.62
C GLY A 827 2.20 -19.07 -1.86
N GLY A 828 3.50 -19.31 -2.03
CA GLY A 828 4.03 -20.12 -3.14
C GLY A 828 3.61 -21.59 -3.08
N GLU A 829 3.51 -22.19 -1.88
CA GLU A 829 3.00 -23.56 -1.73
C GLU A 829 1.52 -23.64 -2.13
N ASN A 830 0.68 -22.71 -1.68
CA ASN A 830 -0.73 -22.63 -2.08
C ASN A 830 -0.87 -22.52 -3.61
N GLN A 831 -0.06 -21.69 -4.25
CA GLN A 831 -0.07 -21.52 -5.70
C GLN A 831 0.34 -22.81 -6.43
N ARG A 832 1.36 -23.52 -5.95
CA ARG A 832 1.78 -24.80 -6.51
C ARG A 832 0.74 -25.91 -6.32
N VAL A 833 -0.04 -25.92 -5.23
CA VAL A 833 -1.18 -26.84 -5.07
C VAL A 833 -2.24 -26.58 -6.14
N LYS A 834 -2.53 -25.29 -6.45
CA LYS A 834 -3.44 -24.93 -7.56
C LYS A 834 -2.90 -25.40 -8.91
N LEU A 835 -1.61 -25.19 -9.17
CA LEU A 835 -0.94 -25.69 -10.38
C LEU A 835 -1.03 -27.23 -10.50
N ALA A 836 -0.79 -27.96 -9.41
CA ALA A 836 -0.88 -29.41 -9.37
C ALA A 836 -2.30 -29.92 -9.71
N TYR A 837 -3.33 -29.19 -9.26
CA TYR A 837 -4.73 -29.52 -9.60
C TYR A 837 -4.96 -29.49 -11.11
N TYR A 838 -4.51 -28.44 -11.80
CA TYR A 838 -4.68 -28.32 -13.26
C TYR A 838 -3.82 -29.35 -14.02
N LEU A 839 -2.61 -29.64 -13.56
CA LEU A 839 -1.78 -30.70 -14.13
C LEU A 839 -2.40 -32.10 -13.96
N GLY A 840 -3.19 -32.32 -12.92
CA GLY A 840 -3.87 -33.58 -12.65
C GLY A 840 -5.15 -33.81 -13.47
N MET A 841 -5.64 -32.80 -14.21
CA MET A 841 -6.84 -32.95 -15.05
C MET A 841 -6.54 -33.75 -16.33
N GLU A 842 -7.35 -34.76 -16.63
CA GLU A 842 -7.16 -35.62 -17.83
C GLU A 842 -7.63 -34.97 -19.12
N LYS A 843 -8.70 -34.16 -19.07
CA LYS A 843 -9.25 -33.42 -20.22
C LYS A 843 -9.41 -31.95 -19.82
N THR A 844 -8.76 -31.08 -20.56
CA THR A 844 -8.86 -29.64 -20.35
C THR A 844 -9.13 -28.94 -21.68
N GLU A 845 -10.05 -27.98 -21.65
CA GLU A 845 -10.27 -27.09 -22.79
C GLU A 845 -9.13 -26.06 -22.86
N PRO A 846 -8.82 -25.50 -24.04
CA PRO A 846 -7.81 -24.44 -24.16
C PRO A 846 -8.07 -23.31 -23.17
N THR A 847 -7.15 -23.16 -22.20
CA THR A 847 -7.28 -22.23 -21.07
C THR A 847 -6.09 -21.29 -21.02
N ILE A 848 -6.32 -20.02 -20.69
CA ILE A 848 -5.26 -19.09 -20.31
C ILE A 848 -5.05 -19.19 -18.80
N PHE A 849 -3.87 -19.57 -18.40
CA PHE A 849 -3.44 -19.52 -17.00
C PHE A 849 -2.63 -18.27 -16.74
N ILE A 850 -3.06 -17.50 -15.76
CA ILE A 850 -2.34 -16.32 -15.28
C ILE A 850 -1.70 -16.67 -13.95
N PHE A 851 -0.38 -16.51 -13.85
CA PHE A 851 0.38 -16.70 -12.62
C PHE A 851 0.92 -15.36 -12.13
N ASP A 852 0.72 -15.07 -10.85
CA ASP A 852 1.21 -13.84 -10.20
C ASP A 852 2.40 -14.19 -9.30
N GLU A 853 3.60 -13.80 -9.72
CA GLU A 853 4.89 -14.02 -9.05
C GLU A 853 5.08 -15.48 -8.56
N PRO A 854 5.04 -16.48 -9.45
CA PRO A 854 5.06 -17.89 -9.06
C PRO A 854 6.40 -18.38 -8.50
N THR A 855 7.48 -17.61 -8.61
CA THR A 855 8.79 -17.96 -8.03
C THR A 855 8.97 -17.52 -6.58
N THR A 856 7.98 -16.84 -6.00
CA THR A 856 8.02 -16.37 -4.61
C THR A 856 8.38 -17.52 -3.64
N GLY A 857 9.44 -17.35 -2.85
CA GLY A 857 9.92 -18.34 -1.87
C GLY A 857 10.51 -19.60 -2.49
N LEU A 858 10.87 -19.59 -3.79
CA LEU A 858 11.45 -20.74 -4.48
C LEU A 858 12.96 -20.63 -4.64
N HIS A 859 13.63 -21.71 -4.29
CA HIS A 859 15.03 -21.92 -4.62
C HIS A 859 15.22 -22.23 -6.12
N PHE A 860 16.39 -21.98 -6.70
CA PHE A 860 16.74 -22.27 -8.11
C PHE A 860 16.30 -23.66 -8.57
N HIS A 861 16.51 -24.68 -7.76
CA HIS A 861 16.10 -26.07 -8.05
C HIS A 861 14.58 -26.23 -8.18
N ASP A 862 13.81 -25.51 -7.34
CA ASP A 862 12.34 -25.52 -7.39
C ASP A 862 11.83 -24.74 -8.62
N ILE A 863 12.52 -23.66 -9.03
CA ILE A 863 12.22 -22.90 -10.27
C ILE A 863 12.38 -23.80 -11.49
N LYS A 864 13.42 -24.62 -11.55
CA LYS A 864 13.61 -25.60 -12.64
C LYS A 864 12.43 -26.55 -12.79
N ARG A 865 11.88 -27.06 -11.66
CA ARG A 865 10.68 -27.91 -11.63
C ARG A 865 9.43 -27.15 -12.05
N LEU A 866 9.29 -25.92 -11.63
CA LEU A 866 8.18 -25.05 -12.00
C LEU A 866 8.14 -24.79 -13.50
N LEU A 867 9.28 -24.49 -14.13
CA LEU A 867 9.40 -24.33 -15.59
C LEU A 867 9.00 -25.61 -16.35
N ALA A 868 9.41 -26.78 -15.88
CA ALA A 868 8.98 -28.05 -16.47
C ALA A 868 7.45 -28.26 -16.36
N ALA A 869 6.81 -27.83 -15.26
CA ALA A 869 5.37 -27.86 -15.09
C ALA A 869 4.66 -26.89 -16.07
N PHE A 870 5.22 -25.71 -16.29
CA PHE A 870 4.71 -24.75 -17.28
C PHE A 870 4.79 -25.30 -18.71
N ASP A 871 5.90 -25.91 -19.08
CA ASP A 871 6.06 -26.58 -20.38
C ASP A 871 5.01 -27.70 -20.57
N ALA A 872 4.73 -28.49 -19.52
CA ALA A 872 3.72 -29.53 -19.57
C ALA A 872 2.29 -28.97 -19.82
N LEU A 873 1.96 -27.78 -19.30
CA LEU A 873 0.69 -27.10 -19.59
C LEU A 873 0.62 -26.60 -21.04
N ILE A 874 1.70 -25.98 -21.54
CA ILE A 874 1.74 -25.47 -22.92
C ILE A 874 1.63 -26.62 -23.93
N LEU A 875 2.30 -27.75 -23.68
CA LEU A 875 2.21 -28.94 -24.52
C LEU A 875 0.80 -29.55 -24.59
N ARG A 876 -0.06 -29.26 -23.59
CA ARG A 876 -1.49 -29.63 -23.59
C ARG A 876 -2.39 -28.61 -24.32
N GLY A 877 -1.82 -27.56 -24.93
CA GLY A 877 -2.55 -26.53 -25.69
C GLY A 877 -3.04 -25.37 -24.84
N HIS A 878 -2.46 -25.13 -23.67
CA HIS A 878 -2.78 -23.99 -22.83
C HIS A 878 -1.86 -22.80 -23.13
N THR A 879 -2.30 -21.61 -22.73
CA THR A 879 -1.54 -20.37 -22.79
C THR A 879 -1.15 -19.94 -21.38
N LEU A 880 0.08 -19.50 -21.21
CA LEU A 880 0.57 -18.99 -19.92
C LEU A 880 0.86 -17.50 -20.01
N VAL A 881 0.34 -16.73 -19.05
CA VAL A 881 0.68 -15.33 -18.81
C VAL A 881 1.21 -15.21 -17.40
N ILE A 882 2.45 -14.82 -17.24
CA ILE A 882 3.15 -14.85 -15.96
C ILE A 882 3.61 -13.43 -15.62
N ILE A 883 3.20 -12.91 -14.48
CA ILE A 883 3.78 -11.68 -13.92
C ILE A 883 5.02 -12.09 -13.14
N GLU A 884 6.21 -11.66 -13.55
CA GLU A 884 7.47 -12.12 -12.96
C GLU A 884 8.58 -11.08 -13.00
N HIS A 885 9.51 -11.23 -12.04
CA HIS A 885 10.73 -10.45 -11.91
C HIS A 885 11.99 -11.31 -11.93
N ASN A 886 11.84 -12.62 -11.70
CA ASN A 886 12.96 -13.56 -11.67
C ASN A 886 13.57 -13.75 -13.06
N MET A 887 14.87 -13.41 -13.19
CA MET A 887 15.57 -13.44 -14.49
C MET A 887 15.66 -14.85 -15.06
N ASP A 888 15.65 -15.91 -14.25
CA ASP A 888 15.69 -17.30 -14.73
C ASP A 888 14.39 -17.72 -15.41
N VAL A 889 13.26 -17.18 -14.99
CA VAL A 889 11.97 -17.38 -15.68
C VAL A 889 11.87 -16.48 -16.91
N ILE A 890 12.27 -15.21 -16.79
CA ILE A 890 12.20 -14.23 -17.89
C ILE A 890 13.03 -14.69 -19.08
N LYS A 891 14.26 -15.21 -18.86
CA LYS A 891 15.11 -15.73 -19.95
C LYS A 891 14.52 -16.95 -20.66
N CYS A 892 13.66 -17.71 -20.02
CA CYS A 892 13.00 -18.90 -20.58
C CYS A 892 11.65 -18.57 -21.27
N ALA A 893 11.21 -17.32 -21.26
CA ALA A 893 9.95 -16.89 -21.88
C ALA A 893 9.98 -17.00 -23.41
N ASP A 894 8.84 -17.27 -24.02
CA ASP A 894 8.66 -17.17 -25.47
C ASP A 894 8.40 -15.72 -25.90
N HIS A 895 7.67 -14.97 -25.07
CA HIS A 895 7.35 -13.56 -25.30
C HIS A 895 7.42 -12.78 -23.99
N ILE A 896 8.02 -11.60 -24.01
CA ILE A 896 8.13 -10.69 -22.87
C ILE A 896 7.37 -9.41 -23.18
N ILE A 897 6.63 -8.90 -22.20
CA ILE A 897 6.02 -7.56 -22.18
C ILE A 897 6.63 -6.80 -21.03
N ASP A 898 7.50 -5.83 -21.33
CA ASP A 898 8.18 -5.01 -20.33
C ASP A 898 7.47 -3.67 -20.15
N LEU A 899 6.98 -3.41 -18.94
CA LEU A 899 6.25 -2.19 -18.59
C LEU A 899 7.13 -1.23 -17.78
N GLY A 900 7.07 0.04 -18.13
CA GLY A 900 7.86 1.05 -17.47
C GLY A 900 7.68 2.47 -18.03
N PRO A 901 8.77 3.25 -18.13
CA PRO A 901 10.15 2.94 -17.67
C PRO A 901 10.29 2.96 -16.15
N GLU A 902 9.46 3.74 -15.46
CA GLU A 902 9.47 3.90 -14.00
C GLU A 902 8.15 3.40 -13.36
N GLY A 903 8.05 3.51 -12.03
CA GLY A 903 6.81 3.25 -11.29
C GLY A 903 5.91 4.48 -11.16
N GLY A 904 4.64 4.26 -10.80
CA GLY A 904 3.67 5.32 -10.55
C GLY A 904 3.34 6.18 -11.77
N ALA A 905 3.29 7.49 -11.60
CA ALA A 905 2.91 8.42 -12.67
C ALA A 905 3.88 8.46 -13.86
N GLN A 906 5.13 8.03 -13.68
CA GLN A 906 6.13 7.98 -14.76
C GLN A 906 6.18 6.60 -15.45
N GLY A 907 5.39 5.64 -14.98
CA GLY A 907 5.21 4.33 -15.58
C GLY A 907 4.01 4.24 -16.53
N GLY A 908 3.51 3.02 -16.70
CA GLY A 908 2.28 2.75 -17.42
C GLY A 908 2.39 2.70 -18.93
N ASN A 909 3.61 2.68 -19.48
CA ASN A 909 3.88 2.46 -20.89
C ASN A 909 4.46 1.07 -21.14
N VAL A 910 4.34 0.60 -22.36
CA VAL A 910 5.12 -0.55 -22.86
C VAL A 910 6.48 -0.04 -23.30
N VAL A 911 7.55 -0.53 -22.66
CA VAL A 911 8.93 -0.18 -23.01
C VAL A 911 9.36 -0.99 -24.22
N VAL A 912 9.17 -2.29 -24.18
CA VAL A 912 9.48 -3.22 -25.25
C VAL A 912 8.62 -4.48 -25.12
N CYS A 913 8.26 -5.08 -26.27
CA CYS A 913 7.65 -6.41 -26.37
C CYS A 913 8.46 -7.24 -27.37
N GLY A 914 8.66 -8.52 -27.07
CA GLY A 914 9.36 -9.43 -27.97
C GLY A 914 9.96 -10.63 -27.25
N THR A 915 10.84 -11.33 -27.93
CA THR A 915 11.61 -12.44 -27.39
C THR A 915 12.62 -11.94 -26.34
N PRO A 916 13.13 -12.79 -25.45
CA PRO A 916 14.19 -12.41 -24.51
C PRO A 916 15.42 -11.75 -25.18
N ARG A 917 15.75 -12.21 -26.38
CA ARG A 917 16.85 -11.62 -27.19
C ARG A 917 16.53 -10.18 -27.60
N GLU A 918 15.33 -9.92 -28.13
CA GLU A 918 14.92 -8.57 -28.57
C GLU A 918 14.85 -7.61 -27.38
N VAL A 919 14.36 -8.07 -26.24
CA VAL A 919 14.33 -7.28 -25.00
C VAL A 919 15.75 -6.97 -24.51
N SER A 920 16.66 -7.93 -24.58
CA SER A 920 18.05 -7.76 -24.09
C SER A 920 18.83 -6.66 -24.83
N VAL A 921 18.50 -6.38 -26.08
CA VAL A 921 19.18 -5.33 -26.88
C VAL A 921 18.52 -3.95 -26.75
N CYS A 922 17.34 -3.86 -26.13
CA CYS A 922 16.65 -2.59 -25.91
C CYS A 922 17.38 -1.73 -24.86
N PRO A 923 17.85 -0.50 -25.19
CA PRO A 923 18.62 0.32 -24.27
C PRO A 923 17.76 0.88 -23.12
N ASP A 924 16.47 1.10 -23.37
CA ASP A 924 15.53 1.70 -22.39
C ASP A 924 14.94 0.68 -21.42
N SER A 925 15.15 -0.62 -21.65
CA SER A 925 14.65 -1.70 -20.82
C SER A 925 15.62 -2.01 -19.67
N TYR A 926 15.18 -1.80 -18.44
CA TYR A 926 15.89 -2.30 -17.26
C TYR A 926 15.98 -3.83 -17.26
N THR A 927 14.89 -4.50 -17.58
CA THR A 927 14.86 -5.98 -17.72
C THR A 927 15.89 -6.44 -18.75
N GLY A 928 15.98 -5.78 -19.91
CA GLY A 928 16.97 -6.07 -20.94
C GLY A 928 18.40 -5.89 -20.46
N ARG A 929 18.67 -4.86 -19.65
CA ARG A 929 20.01 -4.64 -19.05
C ARG A 929 20.41 -5.81 -18.14
N TYR A 930 19.53 -6.28 -17.26
CA TYR A 930 19.83 -7.39 -16.34
C TYR A 930 19.92 -8.74 -17.06
N LEU A 931 19.15 -8.97 -18.12
CA LEU A 931 19.31 -10.14 -18.98
C LEU A 931 20.70 -10.21 -19.60
N ARG A 932 21.28 -9.08 -20.04
CA ARG A 932 22.66 -9.01 -20.58
C ARG A 932 23.74 -9.29 -19.54
N LEU A 933 23.51 -8.94 -18.27
CA LEU A 933 24.48 -9.11 -17.18
C LEU A 933 24.61 -10.56 -16.71
N LYS A 934 23.68 -11.45 -17.02
CA LYS A 934 23.80 -12.89 -16.74
C LYS A 934 24.83 -13.52 -17.70
N LYS A 935 26.07 -13.52 -17.29
CA LYS A 935 27.25 -13.98 -18.07
C LYS A 935 27.25 -15.45 -18.52
N GLU A 936 26.36 -16.27 -18.03
CA GLU A 936 26.34 -17.72 -18.32
C GLU A 936 25.65 -18.04 -19.65
N ASP A 937 24.94 -17.12 -20.24
CA ASP A 937 24.19 -17.29 -21.49
C ASP A 937 24.97 -16.74 -22.69
N VAL A 938 26.09 -17.37 -23.03
CA VAL A 938 26.95 -17.05 -24.20
C VAL A 938 26.13 -17.01 -25.51
N LEU A 939 24.97 -17.61 -25.56
CA LEU A 939 24.05 -17.62 -26.71
C LEU A 939 23.37 -16.27 -26.99
N PHE A 940 23.31 -15.34 -26.03
CA PHE A 940 22.80 -13.98 -26.28
C PHE A 940 23.80 -13.05 -26.96
N ILE A 941 25.08 -13.41 -26.99
CA ILE A 941 26.20 -12.63 -27.57
C ILE A 941 26.48 -13.03 -29.01
N GLY A 942 25.90 -14.10 -29.53
CA GLY A 942 26.10 -14.62 -30.87
C GLY A 942 25.30 -13.90 -31.97
N GLY A 943 25.32 -12.57 -32.00
CA GLY A 943 24.98 -11.79 -33.20
C GLY A 943 26.27 -11.45 -33.93
N SER A 944 26.51 -12.03 -35.08
CA SER A 944 27.48 -11.47 -36.04
C SER A 944 26.86 -10.24 -36.70
N ASP A 945 27.63 -9.18 -36.92
CA ASP A 945 27.26 -8.06 -37.78
C ASP A 945 26.93 -8.54 -39.21
N GLU A 946 26.43 -7.65 -40.05
CA GLU A 946 26.14 -7.95 -41.46
C GLU A 946 27.36 -8.50 -42.25
N HIS A 947 28.56 -8.55 -41.66
CA HIS A 947 29.81 -9.03 -42.23
C HIS A 947 30.38 -10.28 -41.53
N GLY A 948 29.62 -10.92 -40.62
CA GLY A 948 30.02 -12.19 -40.00
C GLY A 948 31.04 -12.08 -38.87
N VAL A 949 31.30 -10.88 -38.33
CA VAL A 949 32.23 -10.66 -37.23
C VAL A 949 31.49 -10.78 -35.89
N PRO A 950 31.95 -11.61 -34.91
CA PRO A 950 31.30 -11.69 -33.57
C PRO A 950 31.41 -10.34 -32.87
N ILE A 951 30.25 -9.79 -32.45
CA ILE A 951 30.23 -8.60 -31.61
C ILE A 951 30.64 -9.01 -30.18
N THR A 952 31.88 -8.71 -29.83
CA THR A 952 32.40 -8.80 -28.45
C THR A 952 32.10 -7.47 -27.79
N ILE A 953 31.22 -7.48 -26.78
CA ILE A 953 30.98 -6.34 -25.87
C ILE A 953 31.69 -6.62 -24.57
#